data_3b08740ee46611f29b7898aee101aa5a
#
_entry.id   3b08740ee46611f29b7898aee101aa5a
#
_cell.length_a   1.000
_cell.length_b   1.000
_cell.length_c   1.000
_cell.angle_alpha   90.00
_cell.angle_beta   90.00
_cell.angle_gamma   90.00
#
_symmetry.space_group_name_H-M   'P 1'
#
loop_
_entity.id
_entity.type
_entity.pdbx_description
1 polymer ?
#
loop_
_entity_poly.entity_id
_entity_poly.type
_entity_poly.pdbx_seq_one_letter_code
_entity_poly.pdbx_strand_id
1 'polypeptide(L)'
;HSMIKTDLTIPTFIQALTSIEEEMLNQAPYFKEVAHKIYSKIKDCIFVAHNVNFDLNFLKRSFKKCHIHYQPKKVIDTLELFKIAFPTEKSYQLTELAESLGIPLTQAHRADEDAYTTARIMILAFEKFEVLPINTKKQLYYLSKQLKYQLDDYFFEQVRLHDATKEMTGLNQFEQIYYLAPPDFEVSHIQFDGNLTALYQTIVDVCHYQYREEQLYMAQIVFDQLMHNEKALIEADTGSGKSLAYLVASLMYYIETGEHVMISTNTKMLQNQLLLQDIPKINEALNVSINATLIKSKQDYISLGLISQVLKDETTNYDVNLLKMQLLIWILETRTGDIQELNLRGGQKMYFEQKIETYVPVRKDFHYYNHIRTNASKIQIGITNHAHLLYSSPEHTLYQMFKHCIIDEAHRLPDYAIDCAIHAFGYADIKYQLGLIGKTENEKLLKQIDQLEQQRILQKLDIPPIDVFSIKQDINEIHDMNEHFFDHIFNKVHEGQLYDDETSKLHYAYDMKRDQLIPLLHQYISKINVTLEHFNNMKHKVVKTLRKHLLYIVDQLREIETGLKAGHLFYITLKNVQQKSTIKIHLKDASIKHLLTEKILKQFESISFVSGTLTFNGSFKNYQKWFEEDVHFQTYKITSEHQHNANAHIFVPNDIKRYNYQNQEEYIQTIVEYIARYVTTVDSKCLVLFTSYKMLYNVMDYLNQMAEFDDYVILSQQQSQNYKIVQQFNHFDKAILLGTSTFFEGFDYQAHGIKCVMIAKLPFMNHHAVKPMLLANEFDNVFKDYVLPEAVLRFRQGLGRLLRNENDQGIVVSFDNRLIHSQYRHFFQNTFTHFQQHQGNIKQFGQLLHQMQSQLDQS
;
A
#
# COMPACT_ATOMS: atom_id res chain seq x y z
N HIS A 1 39.17 -2.57 -8.25
CA HIS A 1 38.91 -2.63 -6.81
C HIS A 1 40.15 -2.14 -6.03
N SER A 2 39.96 -1.30 -5.00
CA SER A 2 40.95 -0.88 -4.03
C SER A 2 40.28 -0.46 -2.74
N MET A 3 40.67 -1.07 -1.61
CA MET A 3 40.32 -0.52 -0.31
C MET A 3 41.04 0.84 -0.15
N ILE A 4 40.39 1.76 0.57
CA ILE A 4 40.95 3.10 0.83
C ILE A 4 41.05 3.29 2.35
N LYS A 5 42.26 3.62 2.84
CA LYS A 5 42.48 3.88 4.26
C LYS A 5 41.80 5.17 4.71
N THR A 6 41.22 5.12 5.90
CA THR A 6 40.68 6.28 6.62
C THR A 6 41.27 6.36 8.02
N ASP A 7 41.39 7.58 8.56
CA ASP A 7 41.80 7.82 9.93
C ASP A 7 40.62 7.86 10.91
N LEU A 8 39.39 7.70 10.41
CA LEU A 8 38.19 7.68 11.20
C LEU A 8 37.84 6.23 11.59
N THR A 9 37.45 6.01 12.82
CA THR A 9 36.92 4.73 13.30
C THR A 9 35.64 4.41 12.54
N ILE A 10 35.51 3.20 12.01
CA ILE A 10 34.33 2.76 11.31
C ILE A 10 33.27 2.36 12.34
N PRO A 11 32.08 3.00 12.37
CA PRO A 11 31.01 2.60 13.27
C PRO A 11 30.63 1.13 13.05
N THR A 12 30.33 0.39 14.13
CA THR A 12 29.98 -1.04 14.08
C THR A 12 28.86 -1.35 13.12
N PHE A 13 27.86 -0.47 13.03
CA PHE A 13 26.77 -0.56 12.02
C PHE A 13 27.30 -0.55 10.58
N ILE A 14 28.29 0.30 10.26
CA ILE A 14 28.90 0.37 8.91
C ILE A 14 29.74 -0.87 8.64
N GLN A 15 30.45 -1.39 9.66
CA GLN A 15 31.22 -2.64 9.51
C GLN A 15 30.27 -3.82 9.21
N ALA A 16 29.17 -3.94 9.96
CA ALA A 16 28.16 -4.96 9.72
C ALA A 16 27.48 -4.82 8.33
N LEU A 17 27.22 -3.58 7.89
CA LEU A 17 26.55 -3.31 6.61
C LEU A 17 27.46 -3.61 5.41
N THR A 18 28.74 -3.26 5.49
CA THR A 18 29.67 -3.32 4.35
C THR A 18 30.61 -4.53 4.41
N SER A 19 30.64 -5.25 5.52
CA SER A 19 31.61 -6.30 5.83
C SER A 19 33.05 -5.80 5.72
N ILE A 20 33.32 -4.52 5.99
CA ILE A 20 34.64 -3.92 6.01
C ILE A 20 35.09 -3.72 7.45
N GLU A 21 36.05 -4.49 7.89
CA GLU A 21 36.67 -4.39 9.20
C GLU A 21 37.85 -3.43 9.19
N GLU A 22 38.16 -2.79 10.30
CA GLU A 22 39.24 -1.84 10.42
C GLU A 22 40.61 -2.50 10.07
N GLU A 23 40.76 -3.78 10.38
CA GLU A 23 41.96 -4.56 10.06
C GLU A 23 42.24 -4.65 8.55
N MET A 24 41.18 -4.73 7.73
CA MET A 24 41.29 -4.75 6.26
C MET A 24 41.82 -3.43 5.68
N LEU A 25 41.64 -2.32 6.39
CA LEU A 25 42.11 -0.99 5.95
C LEU A 25 43.54 -0.68 6.38
N ASN A 26 44.13 -1.44 7.31
CA ASN A 26 45.47 -1.16 7.82
C ASN A 26 46.55 -1.15 6.75
N GLN A 27 46.45 -1.99 5.72
CA GLN A 27 47.37 -2.08 4.60
C GLN A 27 46.89 -1.35 3.33
N ALA A 28 45.70 -0.73 3.39
CA ALA A 28 45.11 -0.01 2.24
C ALA A 28 45.82 1.32 2.01
N PRO A 29 45.94 1.77 0.75
CA PRO A 29 46.51 3.08 0.45
C PRO A 29 45.55 4.20 0.79
N TYR A 30 46.04 5.37 1.13
CA TYR A 30 45.22 6.58 1.18
C TYR A 30 44.79 7.00 -0.23
N PHE A 31 43.62 7.65 -0.32
CA PHE A 31 43.07 8.10 -1.63
C PHE A 31 44.05 8.93 -2.43
N LYS A 32 44.86 9.81 -1.78
CA LYS A 32 45.92 10.63 -2.42
C LYS A 32 46.95 9.82 -3.17
N GLU A 33 47.23 8.60 -2.72
CA GLU A 33 48.26 7.73 -3.31
C GLU A 33 47.78 7.06 -4.61
N VAL A 34 46.46 6.83 -4.71
CA VAL A 34 45.86 6.16 -5.85
C VAL A 34 45.08 7.11 -6.78
N ALA A 35 44.90 8.36 -6.38
CA ALA A 35 44.07 9.34 -7.09
C ALA A 35 44.48 9.52 -8.56
N HIS A 36 45.77 9.68 -8.87
CA HIS A 36 46.23 9.83 -10.26
C HIS A 36 45.98 8.57 -11.09
N LYS A 37 46.14 7.40 -10.51
CA LYS A 37 45.90 6.12 -11.19
C LYS A 37 44.42 5.96 -11.51
N ILE A 38 43.54 6.30 -10.57
CA ILE A 38 42.08 6.26 -10.77
C ILE A 38 41.69 7.27 -11.84
N TYR A 39 42.17 8.53 -11.73
CA TYR A 39 41.89 9.59 -12.70
C TYR A 39 42.27 9.20 -14.12
N SER A 40 43.47 8.64 -14.31
CA SER A 40 43.94 8.23 -15.65
C SER A 40 43.05 7.17 -16.31
N LYS A 41 42.41 6.32 -15.51
CA LYS A 41 41.48 5.29 -16.00
C LYS A 41 40.06 5.82 -16.34
N ILE A 42 39.58 6.84 -15.62
CA ILE A 42 38.20 7.30 -15.76
C ILE A 42 38.00 8.63 -16.50
N LYS A 43 39.07 9.41 -16.72
CA LYS A 43 38.96 10.75 -17.28
C LYS A 43 38.27 10.84 -18.65
N ASP A 44 38.37 9.78 -19.46
CA ASP A 44 37.81 9.73 -20.82
C ASP A 44 36.58 8.78 -20.92
N CYS A 45 36.14 8.22 -19.78
CA CYS A 45 35.05 7.28 -19.72
C CYS A 45 33.72 7.99 -19.48
N ILE A 46 32.63 7.29 -19.83
CA ILE A 46 31.28 7.63 -19.37
C ILE A 46 31.20 7.24 -17.88
N PHE A 47 30.77 8.16 -17.04
CA PHE A 47 30.57 7.89 -15.62
C PHE A 47 29.18 7.33 -15.40
N VAL A 48 29.10 6.12 -14.89
CA VAL A 48 27.83 5.40 -14.63
C VAL A 48 27.75 5.05 -13.16
N ALA A 49 26.65 5.39 -12.51
CA ALA A 49 26.37 4.99 -11.13
C ALA A 49 24.88 4.94 -10.86
N HIS A 50 24.49 4.24 -9.80
CA HIS A 50 23.12 4.17 -9.34
C HIS A 50 22.85 5.31 -8.35
N ASN A 51 21.98 6.28 -8.71
CA ASN A 51 21.83 7.57 -8.04
C ASN A 51 23.13 8.39 -8.11
N VAL A 52 23.55 8.65 -9.31
CA VAL A 52 24.86 9.14 -9.71
C VAL A 52 25.38 10.39 -8.98
N ASN A 53 24.47 11.25 -8.48
CA ASN A 53 24.88 12.47 -7.78
C ASN A 53 25.67 12.19 -6.49
N PHE A 54 25.38 11.11 -5.81
CA PHE A 54 26.06 10.72 -4.58
C PHE A 54 27.53 10.39 -4.88
N ASP A 55 27.75 9.42 -5.76
CA ASP A 55 29.09 8.92 -6.08
C ASP A 55 29.93 9.96 -6.81
N LEU A 56 29.35 10.66 -7.79
CA LEU A 56 30.05 11.68 -8.57
C LEU A 56 30.49 12.87 -7.71
N ASN A 57 29.64 13.35 -6.83
CA ASN A 57 29.96 14.46 -5.94
C ASN A 57 31.04 14.06 -4.91
N PHE A 58 30.96 12.84 -4.37
CA PHE A 58 31.95 12.31 -3.46
C PHE A 58 33.34 12.21 -4.16
N LEU A 59 33.36 11.63 -5.35
CA LEU A 59 34.58 11.47 -6.15
C LEU A 59 35.18 12.81 -6.56
N LYS A 60 34.38 13.78 -7.02
CA LYS A 60 34.83 15.15 -7.33
C LYS A 60 35.46 15.83 -6.11
N ARG A 61 34.84 15.69 -4.91
CA ARG A 61 35.40 16.25 -3.68
C ARG A 61 36.73 15.60 -3.30
N SER A 62 36.82 14.28 -3.44
CA SER A 62 38.02 13.51 -3.14
C SER A 62 39.20 13.90 -4.09
N PHE A 63 38.93 14.01 -5.39
CA PHE A 63 39.91 14.48 -6.36
C PHE A 63 40.33 15.94 -6.12
N LYS A 64 39.38 16.81 -5.76
CA LYS A 64 39.69 18.23 -5.44
C LYS A 64 40.66 18.35 -4.26
N LYS A 65 40.57 17.46 -3.26
CA LYS A 65 41.54 17.40 -2.15
C LYS A 65 42.94 16.99 -2.61
N CYS A 66 43.06 16.33 -3.76
CA CYS A 66 44.31 15.94 -4.39
C CYS A 66 44.75 16.89 -5.53
N HIS A 67 44.17 18.10 -5.61
CA HIS A 67 44.39 19.08 -6.67
C HIS A 67 44.10 18.58 -8.10
N ILE A 68 43.25 17.56 -8.25
CA ILE A 68 42.80 17.03 -9.53
C ILE A 68 41.39 17.57 -9.82
N HIS A 69 41.22 18.21 -10.99
CA HIS A 69 39.93 18.63 -11.47
C HIS A 69 39.29 17.49 -12.30
N TYR A 70 38.22 16.87 -11.78
CA TYR A 70 37.52 15.81 -12.49
C TYR A 70 36.14 16.26 -12.95
N GLN A 71 35.91 16.22 -14.26
CA GLN A 71 34.61 16.45 -14.87
C GLN A 71 34.39 15.38 -15.96
N PRO A 72 33.51 14.40 -15.74
CA PRO A 72 33.26 13.38 -16.76
C PRO A 72 32.63 14.00 -18.01
N LYS A 73 32.97 13.49 -19.19
CA LYS A 73 32.40 13.92 -20.47
C LYS A 73 30.93 13.63 -20.57
N LYS A 74 30.50 12.48 -20.04
CA LYS A 74 29.11 12.01 -20.02
C LYS A 74 28.81 11.31 -18.68
N VAL A 75 27.55 11.39 -18.29
CA VAL A 75 27.06 10.80 -17.02
C VAL A 75 25.76 10.04 -17.32
N ILE A 76 25.66 8.82 -16.85
CA ILE A 76 24.44 8.01 -16.90
C ILE A 76 24.03 7.68 -15.46
N ASP A 77 22.81 8.02 -15.11
CA ASP A 77 22.18 7.58 -13.87
C ASP A 77 21.37 6.31 -14.15
N THR A 78 21.83 5.18 -13.60
CA THR A 78 21.11 3.92 -13.80
C THR A 78 19.77 3.89 -13.08
N LEU A 79 19.54 4.70 -12.05
CA LEU A 79 18.23 4.85 -11.44
C LEU A 79 17.18 5.40 -12.43
N GLU A 80 17.59 6.39 -13.26
CA GLU A 80 16.74 6.93 -14.32
C GLU A 80 16.51 5.88 -15.42
N LEU A 81 17.57 5.22 -15.85
CA LEU A 81 17.53 4.16 -16.86
C LEU A 81 16.62 2.99 -16.43
N PHE A 82 16.74 2.53 -15.19
CA PHE A 82 15.98 1.39 -14.68
C PHE A 82 14.49 1.71 -14.50
N LYS A 83 14.16 2.95 -14.12
CA LYS A 83 12.76 3.39 -14.10
C LYS A 83 12.10 3.33 -15.48
N ILE A 84 12.87 3.59 -16.54
CA ILE A 84 12.37 3.49 -17.92
C ILE A 84 12.26 2.02 -18.33
N ALA A 85 13.31 1.23 -18.11
CA ALA A 85 13.40 -0.15 -18.54
C ALA A 85 12.42 -1.08 -17.79
N PHE A 86 12.22 -0.85 -16.51
CA PHE A 86 11.46 -1.71 -15.61
C PHE A 86 10.37 -0.91 -14.86
N PRO A 87 9.37 -0.36 -15.56
CA PRO A 87 8.40 0.60 -14.98
C PRO A 87 7.47 -0.01 -13.93
N THR A 88 7.38 -1.33 -13.86
CA THR A 88 6.51 -2.09 -12.93
C THR A 88 7.21 -2.51 -11.64
N GLU A 89 8.53 -2.33 -11.55
CA GLU A 89 9.27 -2.73 -10.37
C GLU A 89 8.86 -1.96 -9.13
N LYS A 90 8.63 -2.67 -8.03
CA LYS A 90 8.14 -2.08 -6.77
C LYS A 90 9.18 -1.15 -6.13
N SER A 91 10.45 -1.44 -6.34
CA SER A 91 11.56 -0.67 -5.83
C SER A 91 12.70 -0.60 -6.86
N TYR A 92 13.37 0.54 -6.85
CA TYR A 92 14.59 0.76 -7.65
C TYR A 92 15.83 0.79 -6.77
N GLN A 93 15.77 0.30 -5.54
CA GLN A 93 16.99 0.04 -4.77
C GLN A 93 17.73 -1.14 -5.39
N LEU A 94 19.05 -1.02 -5.49
CA LEU A 94 19.87 -1.94 -6.29
C LEU A 94 19.69 -3.40 -5.86
N THR A 95 19.67 -3.66 -4.55
CA THR A 95 19.50 -5.00 -3.98
C THR A 95 18.15 -5.62 -4.33
N GLU A 96 17.05 -4.86 -4.13
CA GLU A 96 15.70 -5.34 -4.40
C GLU A 96 15.43 -5.52 -5.89
N LEU A 97 15.96 -4.60 -6.71
CA LEU A 97 15.85 -4.70 -8.16
C LEU A 97 16.63 -5.92 -8.70
N ALA A 98 17.82 -6.19 -8.15
CA ALA A 98 18.61 -7.36 -8.53
C ALA A 98 17.87 -8.67 -8.17
N GLU A 99 17.32 -8.76 -6.97
CA GLU A 99 16.54 -9.91 -6.52
C GLU A 99 15.32 -10.14 -7.42
N SER A 100 14.55 -9.07 -7.70
CA SER A 100 13.38 -9.14 -8.60
C SER A 100 13.73 -9.60 -10.01
N LEU A 101 14.90 -9.20 -10.52
CA LEU A 101 15.39 -9.57 -11.84
C LEU A 101 16.19 -10.90 -11.85
N GLY A 102 16.24 -11.62 -10.72
CA GLY A 102 16.92 -12.92 -10.61
C GLY A 102 18.45 -12.82 -10.70
N ILE A 103 19.04 -11.67 -10.37
CA ILE A 103 20.50 -11.48 -10.34
C ILE A 103 21.00 -11.85 -8.94
N PRO A 104 21.87 -12.86 -8.79
CA PRO A 104 22.36 -13.25 -7.50
C PRO A 104 23.25 -12.16 -6.90
N LEU A 105 22.99 -11.81 -5.64
CA LEU A 105 23.80 -10.90 -4.82
C LEU A 105 24.47 -11.72 -3.72
N THR A 106 25.79 -11.74 -3.71
CA THR A 106 26.56 -12.51 -2.70
C THR A 106 26.87 -11.69 -1.45
N GLN A 107 27.12 -10.38 -1.60
CA GLN A 107 27.41 -9.46 -0.49
C GLN A 107 26.89 -8.05 -0.83
N ALA A 108 25.65 -7.74 -0.47
CA ALA A 108 25.07 -6.40 -0.64
C ALA A 108 25.85 -5.34 0.17
N HIS A 109 25.84 -4.09 -0.33
CA HIS A 109 26.51 -2.93 0.28
C HIS A 109 28.06 -2.92 0.22
N ARG A 110 28.65 -3.80 -0.57
CA ARG A 110 30.02 -3.66 -0.99
C ARG A 110 30.10 -2.94 -2.33
N ALA A 111 30.91 -1.89 -2.42
CA ALA A 111 31.00 -1.04 -3.61
C ALA A 111 31.37 -1.78 -4.91
N ASP A 112 32.13 -2.86 -4.82
CA ASP A 112 32.50 -3.70 -5.96
C ASP A 112 31.30 -4.58 -6.42
N GLU A 113 30.59 -5.19 -5.51
CA GLU A 113 29.38 -5.98 -5.79
C GLU A 113 28.25 -5.09 -6.29
N ASP A 114 28.04 -3.92 -5.69
CA ASP A 114 27.05 -2.94 -6.13
C ASP A 114 27.34 -2.44 -7.55
N ALA A 115 28.61 -2.18 -7.88
CA ALA A 115 29.02 -1.78 -9.22
C ALA A 115 28.83 -2.91 -10.25
N TYR A 116 29.14 -4.14 -9.88
CA TYR A 116 28.95 -5.32 -10.72
C TYR A 116 27.46 -5.58 -10.98
N THR A 117 26.65 -5.53 -9.93
CA THR A 117 25.18 -5.70 -10.01
C THR A 117 24.54 -4.60 -10.85
N THR A 118 24.97 -3.34 -10.67
CA THR A 118 24.51 -2.22 -11.49
C THR A 118 24.80 -2.46 -12.97
N ALA A 119 26.01 -2.96 -13.30
CA ALA A 119 26.38 -3.29 -14.68
C ALA A 119 25.53 -4.43 -15.26
N ARG A 120 25.25 -5.47 -14.47
CA ARG A 120 24.39 -6.58 -14.90
C ARG A 120 22.97 -6.13 -15.22
N ILE A 121 22.34 -5.34 -14.33
CA ILE A 121 21.00 -4.80 -14.56
C ILE A 121 21.01 -3.85 -15.77
N MET A 122 22.06 -3.05 -15.96
CA MET A 122 22.21 -2.17 -17.11
C MET A 122 22.25 -2.96 -18.43
N ILE A 123 22.93 -4.09 -18.47
CA ILE A 123 22.97 -4.98 -19.63
C ILE A 123 21.57 -5.49 -19.94
N LEU A 124 20.83 -6.00 -18.94
CA LEU A 124 19.44 -6.44 -19.13
C LEU A 124 18.54 -5.31 -19.67
N ALA A 125 18.71 -4.09 -19.15
CA ALA A 125 17.97 -2.94 -19.68
C ALA A 125 18.31 -2.66 -21.16
N PHE A 126 19.57 -2.78 -21.54
CA PHE A 126 19.99 -2.58 -22.93
C PHE A 126 19.49 -3.69 -23.86
N GLU A 127 19.54 -4.95 -23.44
CA GLU A 127 18.95 -6.07 -24.17
C GLU A 127 17.46 -5.87 -24.42
N LYS A 128 16.75 -5.38 -23.39
CA LYS A 128 15.32 -5.05 -23.51
C LYS A 128 15.07 -3.92 -24.51
N PHE A 129 15.89 -2.87 -24.53
CA PHE A 129 15.75 -1.79 -25.51
C PHE A 129 16.15 -2.20 -26.94
N GLU A 130 17.03 -3.19 -27.10
CA GLU A 130 17.47 -3.66 -28.41
C GLU A 130 16.32 -4.24 -29.22
N VAL A 131 15.39 -4.93 -28.58
CA VAL A 131 14.27 -5.63 -29.25
C VAL A 131 13.04 -4.75 -29.46
N LEU A 132 13.02 -3.50 -29.03
CA LEU A 132 11.88 -2.61 -29.16
C LEU A 132 11.58 -2.25 -30.62
N PRO A 133 10.29 -2.04 -30.97
CA PRO A 133 9.88 -1.55 -32.28
C PRO A 133 10.53 -0.20 -32.62
N ILE A 134 10.86 -0.01 -33.89
CA ILE A 134 11.55 1.22 -34.35
C ILE A 134 10.83 2.51 -33.98
N ASN A 135 9.49 2.54 -34.03
CA ASN A 135 8.73 3.74 -33.67
C ASN A 135 8.85 4.04 -32.15
N THR A 136 8.85 3.00 -31.31
CA THR A 136 9.07 3.14 -29.85
C THR A 136 10.48 3.68 -29.58
N LYS A 137 11.51 3.15 -30.24
CA LYS A 137 12.89 3.66 -30.14
C LYS A 137 12.99 5.15 -30.52
N LYS A 138 12.33 5.55 -31.63
CA LYS A 138 12.28 6.96 -32.04
C LYS A 138 11.61 7.86 -30.99
N GLN A 139 10.48 7.42 -30.44
CA GLN A 139 9.79 8.18 -29.39
C GLN A 139 10.64 8.30 -28.13
N LEU A 140 11.30 7.22 -27.69
CA LEU A 140 12.23 7.24 -26.55
C LEU A 140 13.41 8.21 -26.81
N TYR A 141 13.99 8.22 -28.01
CA TYR A 141 15.02 9.15 -28.39
C TYR A 141 14.56 10.61 -28.25
N TYR A 142 13.37 10.96 -28.78
CA TYR A 142 12.87 12.34 -28.68
C TYR A 142 12.60 12.76 -27.24
N LEU A 143 12.04 11.87 -26.41
CA LEU A 143 11.72 12.15 -25.00
C LEU A 143 12.99 12.24 -24.15
N SER A 144 14.01 11.43 -24.44
CA SER A 144 15.26 11.40 -23.66
C SER A 144 16.08 12.68 -23.75
N LYS A 145 15.94 13.49 -24.80
CA LYS A 145 16.61 14.80 -24.95
C LYS A 145 16.30 15.79 -23.80
N GLN A 146 15.20 15.56 -23.07
CA GLN A 146 14.75 16.42 -22.00
C GLN A 146 14.92 15.77 -20.61
N LEU A 147 15.60 14.63 -20.55
CA LEU A 147 15.97 13.99 -19.31
C LEU A 147 17.18 14.71 -18.68
N LYS A 148 17.41 14.41 -17.40
CA LYS A 148 18.48 15.03 -16.63
C LYS A 148 19.87 14.50 -17.03
N TYR A 149 19.93 13.23 -17.43
CA TYR A 149 21.16 12.55 -17.78
C TYR A 149 21.15 12.14 -19.26
N GLN A 150 22.31 12.08 -19.88
CA GLN A 150 22.55 12.03 -21.34
C GLN A 150 22.19 10.67 -21.97
N LEU A 151 20.94 10.22 -21.83
CA LEU A 151 20.45 8.98 -22.43
C LEU A 151 20.07 9.13 -23.91
N ASP A 152 19.98 10.35 -24.42
CA ASP A 152 19.60 10.63 -25.81
C ASP A 152 20.60 10.07 -26.82
N ASP A 153 21.90 10.11 -26.54
CA ASP A 153 22.93 9.50 -27.39
C ASP A 153 22.75 7.97 -27.50
N TYR A 154 22.42 7.35 -26.38
CA TYR A 154 22.17 5.90 -26.35
C TYR A 154 20.95 5.54 -27.19
N PHE A 155 19.82 6.23 -27.00
CA PHE A 155 18.61 5.96 -27.80
C PHE A 155 18.79 6.35 -29.28
N PHE A 156 19.59 7.37 -29.61
CA PHE A 156 19.96 7.66 -30.99
C PHE A 156 20.68 6.49 -31.65
N GLU A 157 21.68 5.89 -30.98
CA GLU A 157 22.36 4.70 -31.47
C GLU A 157 21.42 3.50 -31.63
N GLN A 158 20.45 3.31 -30.72
CA GLN A 158 19.42 2.27 -30.82
C GLN A 158 18.51 2.44 -32.03
N VAL A 159 18.26 3.69 -32.47
CA VAL A 159 17.53 3.98 -33.71
C VAL A 159 18.43 3.73 -34.92
N ARG A 160 19.70 4.16 -34.88
CA ARG A 160 20.64 4.02 -35.97
C ARG A 160 21.02 2.57 -36.28
N LEU A 161 21.23 1.78 -35.23
CA LEU A 161 21.64 0.37 -35.30
C LEU A 161 20.44 -0.60 -35.26
N HIS A 162 19.24 -0.10 -35.53
CA HIS A 162 18.05 -0.91 -35.46
C HIS A 162 18.08 -2.10 -36.44
N ASP A 163 17.81 -3.28 -35.88
CA ASP A 163 17.68 -4.55 -36.62
C ASP A 163 16.24 -5.07 -36.53
N ALA A 164 15.51 -4.98 -37.64
CA ALA A 164 14.12 -5.41 -37.70
C ALA A 164 13.93 -6.92 -37.45
N THR A 165 14.96 -7.73 -37.60
CA THR A 165 14.88 -9.19 -37.36
C THR A 165 14.83 -9.52 -35.87
N LYS A 166 15.27 -8.58 -35.02
CA LYS A 166 15.27 -8.70 -33.55
C LYS A 166 14.05 -8.05 -32.87
N GLU A 167 13.17 -7.39 -33.64
CA GLU A 167 12.00 -6.75 -33.07
C GLU A 167 11.08 -7.74 -32.34
N MET A 168 10.48 -7.28 -31.25
CA MET A 168 9.43 -8.02 -30.56
C MET A 168 8.29 -8.36 -31.53
N THR A 169 7.83 -9.60 -31.48
CA THR A 169 6.72 -10.11 -32.28
C THR A 169 5.42 -10.19 -31.46
N GLY A 170 4.29 -10.33 -32.13
CA GLY A 170 2.99 -10.49 -31.45
C GLY A 170 2.40 -9.18 -30.88
N LEU A 171 2.93 -8.03 -31.28
CA LEU A 171 2.42 -6.72 -30.89
C LEU A 171 1.32 -6.24 -31.89
N ASN A 172 0.31 -5.59 -31.31
CA ASN A 172 -0.68 -4.84 -32.08
C ASN A 172 -0.28 -3.36 -32.17
N GLN A 173 -0.92 -2.60 -33.03
CA GLN A 173 -0.64 -1.20 -33.25
C GLN A 173 -1.91 -0.35 -33.15
N PHE A 174 -1.84 0.74 -32.37
CA PHE A 174 -2.83 1.80 -32.28
C PHE A 174 -2.16 3.15 -32.56
N GLU A 175 -2.53 3.82 -33.65
CA GLU A 175 -1.80 5.01 -34.13
C GLU A 175 -0.28 4.74 -34.28
N GLN A 176 0.55 5.42 -33.46
CA GLN A 176 2.01 5.23 -33.43
C GLN A 176 2.48 4.41 -32.23
N ILE A 177 1.56 3.81 -31.46
CA ILE A 177 1.84 3.07 -30.25
C ILE A 177 1.73 1.57 -30.55
N TYR A 178 2.80 0.83 -30.32
CA TYR A 178 2.74 -0.62 -30.26
C TYR A 178 2.31 -1.05 -28.86
N TYR A 179 1.54 -2.11 -28.75
CA TYR A 179 1.06 -2.62 -27.47
C TYR A 179 0.88 -4.14 -27.51
N LEU A 180 1.02 -4.77 -26.36
CA LEU A 180 0.66 -6.16 -26.17
C LEU A 180 -0.85 -6.24 -25.92
N ALA A 181 -1.56 -6.97 -26.75
CA ALA A 181 -2.97 -7.25 -26.48
C ALA A 181 -3.09 -8.15 -25.24
N PRO A 182 -4.11 -7.95 -24.39
CA PRO A 182 -4.38 -8.90 -23.33
C PRO A 182 -4.68 -10.27 -23.94
N PRO A 183 -4.31 -11.37 -23.25
CA PRO A 183 -4.61 -12.70 -23.74
C PRO A 183 -6.13 -12.90 -23.87
N ASP A 184 -6.55 -13.61 -24.90
CA ASP A 184 -7.94 -14.03 -25.02
C ASP A 184 -8.24 -15.06 -23.91
N PHE A 185 -9.40 -14.90 -23.28
CA PHE A 185 -9.90 -15.93 -22.39
C PHE A 185 -10.36 -17.12 -23.22
N GLU A 186 -9.72 -18.26 -23.05
CA GLU A 186 -10.14 -19.50 -23.67
C GLU A 186 -11.43 -20.01 -23.05
N VAL A 187 -12.33 -20.58 -23.84
CA VAL A 187 -13.48 -21.29 -23.29
C VAL A 187 -12.98 -22.64 -22.83
N SER A 188 -12.55 -22.72 -21.58
CA SER A 188 -12.17 -23.99 -20.98
C SER A 188 -13.40 -24.68 -20.37
N HIS A 189 -13.83 -25.77 -20.98
CA HIS A 189 -14.75 -26.69 -20.30
C HIS A 189 -13.91 -27.50 -19.29
N ILE A 190 -13.87 -27.03 -18.04
CA ILE A 190 -13.20 -27.77 -16.97
C ILE A 190 -14.12 -28.94 -16.64
N GLN A 191 -13.66 -30.15 -16.95
CA GLN A 191 -14.36 -31.38 -16.58
C GLN A 191 -13.54 -32.12 -15.53
N PHE A 192 -14.20 -32.54 -14.49
CA PHE A 192 -13.63 -33.34 -13.42
C PHE A 192 -14.63 -34.40 -12.99
N ASP A 193 -14.26 -35.67 -13.18
CA ASP A 193 -15.11 -36.82 -12.82
C ASP A 193 -14.85 -37.21 -11.36
N GLY A 194 -15.38 -36.41 -10.44
CA GLY A 194 -15.23 -36.63 -9.00
C GLY A 194 -15.95 -35.59 -8.16
N ASN A 195 -16.06 -35.85 -6.90
CA ASN A 195 -16.63 -34.91 -5.94
C ASN A 195 -15.56 -33.92 -5.39
N LEU A 196 -15.99 -32.97 -4.56
CA LEU A 196 -15.13 -31.98 -3.92
C LEU A 196 -13.94 -32.60 -3.18
N THR A 197 -14.13 -33.71 -2.48
CA THR A 197 -13.06 -34.43 -1.75
C THR A 197 -12.01 -34.95 -2.69
N ALA A 198 -12.42 -35.56 -3.82
CA ALA A 198 -11.49 -36.07 -4.83
C ALA A 198 -10.72 -34.92 -5.51
N LEU A 199 -11.39 -33.79 -5.79
CA LEU A 199 -10.74 -32.60 -6.33
C LEU A 199 -9.68 -32.04 -5.38
N TYR A 200 -10.04 -31.87 -4.10
CA TYR A 200 -9.11 -31.42 -3.07
C TYR A 200 -7.90 -32.36 -2.96
N GLN A 201 -8.12 -33.69 -2.87
CA GLN A 201 -7.06 -34.68 -2.76
C GLN A 201 -6.12 -34.62 -3.96
N THR A 202 -6.64 -34.53 -5.18
CA THR A 202 -5.83 -34.43 -6.40
C THR A 202 -4.90 -33.22 -6.36
N ILE A 203 -5.42 -32.03 -5.94
CA ILE A 203 -4.61 -30.83 -5.84
C ILE A 203 -3.53 -30.97 -4.74
N VAL A 204 -3.89 -31.51 -3.59
CA VAL A 204 -2.96 -31.70 -2.46
C VAL A 204 -1.81 -32.64 -2.87
N ASP A 205 -2.13 -33.76 -3.51
CA ASP A 205 -1.14 -34.77 -3.93
C ASP A 205 -0.17 -34.22 -4.99
N VAL A 206 -0.68 -33.58 -6.04
CA VAL A 206 0.14 -33.06 -7.14
C VAL A 206 0.97 -31.83 -6.72
N CYS A 207 0.42 -30.95 -5.88
CA CYS A 207 1.14 -29.79 -5.36
C CYS A 207 2.07 -30.14 -4.19
N HIS A 208 2.10 -31.39 -3.74
CA HIS A 208 2.85 -31.85 -2.57
C HIS A 208 2.53 -31.05 -1.29
N TYR A 209 1.25 -30.71 -1.10
CA TYR A 209 0.77 -30.07 0.12
C TYR A 209 0.47 -31.11 1.19
N GLN A 210 0.48 -30.67 2.44
CA GLN A 210 0.01 -31.53 3.54
C GLN A 210 -1.52 -31.60 3.49
N TYR A 211 -2.08 -32.81 3.53
CA TYR A 211 -3.51 -33.04 3.68
C TYR A 211 -3.97 -32.54 5.05
N ARG A 212 -5.08 -31.79 5.10
CA ARG A 212 -5.67 -31.27 6.34
C ARG A 212 -7.19 -31.42 6.28
N GLU A 213 -7.73 -32.15 7.26
CA GLU A 213 -9.19 -32.38 7.33
C GLU A 213 -9.99 -31.08 7.52
N GLU A 214 -9.45 -30.16 8.32
CA GLU A 214 -10.09 -28.87 8.56
C GLU A 214 -10.18 -28.01 7.31
N GLN A 215 -9.19 -28.11 6.43
CA GLN A 215 -9.18 -27.40 5.16
C GLN A 215 -10.22 -27.98 4.19
N LEU A 216 -10.32 -29.30 4.11
CA LEU A 216 -11.37 -29.98 3.34
C LEU A 216 -12.76 -29.65 3.90
N TYR A 217 -12.92 -29.72 5.22
CA TYR A 217 -14.18 -29.35 5.86
C TYR A 217 -14.60 -27.91 5.56
N MET A 218 -13.65 -26.97 5.59
CA MET A 218 -13.89 -25.60 5.17
C MET A 218 -14.32 -25.50 3.69
N ALA A 219 -13.68 -26.26 2.81
CA ALA A 219 -14.04 -26.27 1.39
C ALA A 219 -15.48 -26.81 1.21
N GLN A 220 -15.89 -27.85 1.96
CA GLN A 220 -17.26 -28.37 1.95
C GLN A 220 -18.27 -27.31 2.40
N ILE A 221 -18.00 -26.61 3.51
CA ILE A 221 -18.87 -25.52 4.00
C ILE A 221 -19.05 -24.45 2.92
N VAL A 222 -17.96 -23.94 2.36
CA VAL A 222 -18.01 -22.90 1.32
C VAL A 222 -18.75 -23.39 0.09
N PHE A 223 -18.54 -24.62 -0.34
CA PHE A 223 -19.24 -25.24 -1.47
C PHE A 223 -20.75 -25.35 -1.21
N ASP A 224 -21.14 -25.82 -0.02
CA ASP A 224 -22.54 -25.93 0.37
C ASP A 224 -23.24 -24.56 0.43
N GLN A 225 -22.54 -23.51 0.91
CA GLN A 225 -23.04 -22.14 0.91
C GLN A 225 -23.28 -21.61 -0.51
N LEU A 226 -22.38 -21.91 -1.44
CA LEU A 226 -22.52 -21.54 -2.85
C LEU A 226 -23.73 -22.25 -3.47
N MET A 227 -23.88 -23.56 -3.24
CA MET A 227 -24.97 -24.39 -3.80
C MET A 227 -26.34 -24.00 -3.28
N HIS A 228 -26.46 -23.56 -2.02
CA HIS A 228 -27.76 -23.25 -1.38
C HIS A 228 -28.09 -21.75 -1.31
N ASN A 229 -27.25 -20.87 -1.89
CA ASN A 229 -27.44 -19.41 -1.86
C ASN A 229 -27.53 -18.85 -0.43
N GLU A 230 -26.68 -19.32 0.47
CA GLU A 230 -26.70 -18.93 1.87
C GLU A 230 -25.60 -17.91 2.21
N LYS A 231 -25.73 -17.29 3.39
CA LYS A 231 -24.73 -16.35 3.92
C LYS A 231 -24.09 -16.96 5.16
N ALA A 232 -22.76 -17.06 5.17
CA ALA A 232 -22.02 -17.69 6.26
C ALA A 232 -20.92 -16.80 6.85
N LEU A 233 -20.72 -16.95 8.15
CA LEU A 233 -19.55 -16.44 8.90
C LEU A 233 -18.67 -17.64 9.25
N ILE A 234 -17.46 -17.67 8.71
CA ILE A 234 -16.54 -18.79 8.85
C ILE A 234 -15.26 -18.29 9.53
N GLU A 235 -15.05 -18.67 10.79
CA GLU A 235 -13.78 -18.47 11.47
C GLU A 235 -12.91 -19.72 11.32
N ALA A 236 -11.76 -19.59 10.66
CA ALA A 236 -10.78 -20.65 10.50
C ALA A 236 -9.40 -20.10 10.86
N ASP A 237 -8.69 -20.80 11.71
CA ASP A 237 -7.40 -20.33 12.27
C ASP A 237 -6.38 -19.92 11.22
N THR A 238 -5.46 -19.02 11.60
CA THR A 238 -4.36 -18.61 10.75
C THR A 238 -3.45 -19.84 10.45
N GLY A 239 -3.07 -19.99 9.18
CA GLY A 239 -2.27 -21.17 8.78
C GLY A 239 -3.08 -22.41 8.39
N SER A 240 -4.42 -22.41 8.55
CA SER A 240 -5.28 -23.54 8.11
C SER A 240 -5.39 -23.71 6.59
N GLY A 241 -4.77 -22.82 5.79
CA GLY A 241 -4.84 -22.90 4.33
C GLY A 241 -6.18 -22.46 3.74
N LYS A 242 -6.83 -21.45 4.32
CA LYS A 242 -8.11 -20.87 3.89
C LYS A 242 -8.22 -20.65 2.39
N SER A 243 -7.14 -20.09 1.78
CA SER A 243 -7.14 -19.72 0.36
C SER A 243 -7.36 -20.94 -0.55
N LEU A 244 -6.68 -22.04 -0.29
CA LEU A 244 -6.88 -23.28 -1.05
C LEU A 244 -8.29 -23.83 -0.86
N ALA A 245 -8.83 -23.81 0.37
CA ALA A 245 -10.17 -24.32 0.66
C ALA A 245 -11.26 -23.61 -0.16
N TYR A 246 -11.29 -22.27 -0.13
CA TYR A 246 -12.31 -21.54 -0.88
C TYR A 246 -12.06 -21.54 -2.40
N LEU A 247 -10.81 -21.68 -2.89
CA LEU A 247 -10.51 -21.85 -4.31
C LEU A 247 -11.02 -23.19 -4.83
N VAL A 248 -10.78 -24.27 -4.11
CA VAL A 248 -11.27 -25.62 -4.45
C VAL A 248 -12.81 -25.64 -4.46
N ALA A 249 -13.45 -25.03 -3.46
CA ALA A 249 -14.90 -24.90 -3.41
C ALA A 249 -15.47 -24.11 -4.59
N SER A 250 -14.85 -22.96 -4.93
CA SER A 250 -15.25 -22.13 -6.06
C SER A 250 -15.09 -22.85 -7.40
N LEU A 251 -14.03 -23.61 -7.55
CA LEU A 251 -13.78 -24.37 -8.76
C LEU A 251 -14.78 -25.51 -8.92
N MET A 252 -15.05 -26.27 -7.86
CA MET A 252 -16.04 -27.35 -7.90
C MET A 252 -17.43 -26.81 -8.19
N TYR A 253 -17.78 -25.67 -7.59
CA TYR A 253 -19.04 -24.98 -7.84
C TYR A 253 -19.18 -24.60 -9.32
N TYR A 254 -18.12 -24.04 -9.93
CA TYR A 254 -18.11 -23.74 -11.37
C TYR A 254 -18.24 -25.01 -12.24
N ILE A 255 -17.56 -26.10 -11.88
CA ILE A 255 -17.65 -27.37 -12.61
C ILE A 255 -19.09 -27.90 -12.62
N GLU A 256 -19.80 -27.82 -11.51
CA GLU A 256 -21.17 -28.34 -11.39
C GLU A 256 -22.24 -27.40 -11.99
N THR A 257 -22.07 -26.09 -11.84
CA THR A 257 -23.13 -25.11 -12.17
C THR A 257 -22.83 -24.24 -13.39
N GLY A 258 -21.57 -24.08 -13.76
CA GLY A 258 -21.12 -23.10 -14.74
C GLY A 258 -21.17 -21.64 -14.26
N GLU A 259 -21.50 -21.39 -13.00
CA GLU A 259 -21.62 -20.03 -12.43
C GLU A 259 -20.30 -19.52 -11.85
N HIS A 260 -20.13 -18.20 -11.84
CA HIS A 260 -18.89 -17.49 -11.52
C HIS A 260 -18.85 -17.06 -10.06
N VAL A 261 -17.67 -17.10 -9.46
CA VAL A 261 -17.46 -16.69 -8.06
C VAL A 261 -16.54 -15.47 -7.97
N MET A 262 -16.93 -14.47 -7.16
CA MET A 262 -16.10 -13.33 -6.78
C MET A 262 -15.34 -13.61 -5.49
N ILE A 263 -14.05 -13.32 -5.45
CA ILE A 263 -13.23 -13.38 -4.23
C ILE A 263 -12.74 -11.98 -3.90
N SER A 264 -13.11 -11.46 -2.72
CA SER A 264 -12.65 -10.18 -2.22
C SER A 264 -11.59 -10.39 -1.14
N THR A 265 -10.43 -9.73 -1.27
CA THR A 265 -9.32 -9.84 -0.31
C THR A 265 -8.97 -8.47 0.29
N ASN A 266 -8.28 -8.49 1.43
CA ASN A 266 -7.89 -7.26 2.11
C ASN A 266 -6.74 -6.51 1.40
N THR A 267 -5.76 -7.21 0.82
CA THR A 267 -4.52 -6.61 0.32
C THR A 267 -4.20 -6.98 -1.13
N LYS A 268 -3.47 -6.08 -1.83
CA LYS A 268 -2.94 -6.38 -3.16
C LYS A 268 -1.99 -7.59 -3.17
N MET A 269 -1.28 -7.83 -2.06
CA MET A 269 -0.39 -8.97 -1.93
C MET A 269 -1.16 -10.28 -2.01
N LEU A 270 -2.28 -10.39 -1.29
CA LEU A 270 -3.16 -11.56 -1.35
C LEU A 270 -3.82 -11.73 -2.73
N GLN A 271 -4.22 -10.63 -3.38
CA GLN A 271 -4.71 -10.69 -4.76
C GLN A 271 -3.68 -11.30 -5.72
N ASN A 272 -2.43 -10.82 -5.63
CA ASN A 272 -1.34 -11.32 -6.45
C ASN A 272 -0.98 -12.77 -6.11
N GLN A 273 -1.02 -13.17 -4.86
CA GLN A 273 -0.81 -14.54 -4.44
C GLN A 273 -1.84 -15.48 -5.09
N LEU A 274 -3.13 -15.15 -4.99
CA LEU A 274 -4.19 -15.93 -5.63
C LEU A 274 -3.99 -16.04 -7.15
N LEU A 275 -3.75 -14.89 -7.81
CA LEU A 275 -3.70 -14.83 -9.27
C LEU A 275 -2.41 -15.42 -9.87
N LEU A 276 -1.25 -15.17 -9.23
CA LEU A 276 0.07 -15.49 -9.79
C LEU A 276 0.72 -16.73 -9.18
N GLN A 277 0.19 -17.26 -8.09
CA GLN A 277 0.77 -18.43 -7.41
C GLN A 277 -0.26 -19.55 -7.23
N ASP A 278 -1.38 -19.29 -6.53
CA ASP A 278 -2.30 -20.35 -6.13
C ASP A 278 -3.09 -20.91 -7.32
N ILE A 279 -3.69 -20.06 -8.15
CA ILE A 279 -4.46 -20.48 -9.34
C ILE A 279 -3.56 -21.16 -10.38
N PRO A 280 -2.36 -20.67 -10.74
CA PRO A 280 -1.45 -21.36 -11.64
C PRO A 280 -1.05 -22.76 -11.16
N LYS A 281 -0.83 -22.96 -9.85
CA LYS A 281 -0.55 -24.29 -9.28
C LYS A 281 -1.74 -25.25 -9.43
N ILE A 282 -2.96 -24.75 -9.21
CA ILE A 282 -4.19 -25.53 -9.43
C ILE A 282 -4.36 -25.89 -10.91
N ASN A 283 -4.06 -24.95 -11.82
CA ASN A 283 -4.08 -25.19 -13.25
C ASN A 283 -3.12 -26.32 -13.66
N GLU A 284 -1.91 -26.27 -13.13
CA GLU A 284 -0.90 -27.33 -13.35
C GLU A 284 -1.35 -28.68 -12.76
N ALA A 285 -1.84 -28.67 -11.52
CA ALA A 285 -2.28 -29.88 -10.83
C ALA A 285 -3.43 -30.61 -11.55
N LEU A 286 -4.35 -29.88 -12.12
CA LEU A 286 -5.52 -30.41 -12.80
C LEU A 286 -5.38 -30.48 -14.33
N ASN A 287 -4.28 -29.97 -14.87
CA ASN A 287 -4.07 -29.79 -16.32
C ASN A 287 -5.24 -29.03 -16.97
N VAL A 288 -5.68 -27.93 -16.38
CA VAL A 288 -6.77 -27.08 -16.84
C VAL A 288 -6.31 -25.63 -16.98
N SER A 289 -7.14 -24.78 -17.60
CA SER A 289 -6.94 -23.35 -17.67
C SER A 289 -8.12 -22.63 -16.99
N ILE A 290 -7.95 -22.18 -15.73
CA ILE A 290 -8.91 -21.38 -15.02
C ILE A 290 -8.72 -19.92 -15.43
N ASN A 291 -9.73 -19.30 -16.02
CA ASN A 291 -9.72 -17.87 -16.30
C ASN A 291 -10.02 -17.08 -15.02
N ALA A 292 -9.00 -16.61 -14.37
CA ALA A 292 -9.11 -15.72 -13.23
C ALA A 292 -8.55 -14.34 -13.57
N THR A 293 -9.21 -13.27 -13.09
CA THR A 293 -8.75 -11.90 -13.34
C THR A 293 -9.09 -10.95 -12.20
N LEU A 294 -8.31 -9.86 -12.13
CA LEU A 294 -8.62 -8.76 -11.21
C LEU A 294 -9.83 -7.98 -11.75
N ILE A 295 -10.79 -7.74 -10.87
CA ILE A 295 -11.96 -6.91 -11.15
C ILE A 295 -11.80 -5.58 -10.41
N LYS A 296 -11.61 -4.52 -11.17
CA LYS A 296 -11.39 -3.16 -10.69
C LYS A 296 -12.27 -2.15 -11.43
N SER A 297 -12.20 -0.88 -11.03
CA SER A 297 -12.90 0.23 -11.69
C SER A 297 -12.36 0.47 -13.10
N LYS A 298 -13.20 0.97 -13.99
CA LYS A 298 -12.79 1.29 -15.37
C LYS A 298 -11.58 2.22 -15.42
N GLN A 299 -11.49 3.16 -14.48
CA GLN A 299 -10.40 4.12 -14.39
C GLN A 299 -9.08 3.53 -13.88
N ASP A 300 -9.09 2.31 -13.35
CA ASP A 300 -7.89 1.57 -12.97
C ASP A 300 -7.22 0.89 -14.18
N TYR A 301 -7.89 0.85 -15.32
CA TYR A 301 -7.36 0.25 -16.54
C TYR A 301 -7.01 1.30 -17.59
N ILE A 302 -5.95 1.04 -18.31
CA ILE A 302 -5.46 1.93 -19.36
C ILE A 302 -6.31 1.88 -20.63
N SER A 303 -6.41 3.01 -21.31
CA SER A 303 -6.82 3.10 -22.70
C SER A 303 -5.67 3.58 -23.58
N LEU A 304 -5.59 3.08 -24.79
CA LEU A 304 -4.56 3.51 -25.75
C LEU A 304 -4.76 4.96 -26.21
N GLY A 305 -6.03 5.40 -26.26
CA GLY A 305 -6.34 6.81 -26.53
C GLY A 305 -5.83 7.75 -25.43
N LEU A 306 -5.86 7.34 -24.16
CA LEU A 306 -5.25 8.11 -23.06
C LEU A 306 -3.73 8.19 -23.23
N ILE A 307 -3.05 7.08 -23.53
CA ILE A 307 -1.60 7.10 -23.79
C ILE A 307 -1.28 8.02 -24.96
N SER A 308 -2.03 7.93 -26.08
CA SER A 308 -1.85 8.82 -27.23
C SER A 308 -2.01 10.30 -26.85
N GLN A 309 -3.00 10.63 -26.03
CA GLN A 309 -3.19 11.99 -25.53
C GLN A 309 -2.03 12.46 -24.65
N VAL A 310 -1.53 11.59 -23.74
CA VAL A 310 -0.37 11.88 -22.89
C VAL A 310 0.89 12.11 -23.72
N LEU A 311 1.14 11.27 -24.71
CA LEU A 311 2.31 11.41 -25.60
C LEU A 311 2.28 12.70 -26.44
N LYS A 312 1.09 13.11 -26.91
CA LYS A 312 0.87 14.33 -27.70
C LYS A 312 0.86 15.61 -26.84
N ASP A 313 0.78 15.49 -25.52
CA ASP A 313 0.79 16.66 -24.62
C ASP A 313 2.15 17.37 -24.70
N GLU A 314 2.12 18.69 -24.94
CA GLU A 314 3.32 19.52 -25.05
C GLU A 314 4.00 19.84 -23.72
N THR A 315 3.42 19.40 -22.60
CA THR A 315 4.03 19.58 -21.28
C THR A 315 5.37 18.84 -21.22
N THR A 316 6.43 19.60 -21.03
CA THR A 316 7.82 19.12 -21.09
C THR A 316 8.52 19.41 -19.76
N ASN A 317 8.27 18.60 -18.75
CA ASN A 317 9.10 18.57 -17.56
C ASN A 317 9.68 17.17 -17.35
N TYR A 318 10.65 17.05 -16.47
CA TYR A 318 11.33 15.80 -16.19
C TYR A 318 10.36 14.65 -15.85
N ASP A 319 9.44 14.88 -14.91
CA ASP A 319 8.51 13.84 -14.44
C ASP A 319 7.56 13.37 -15.55
N VAL A 320 7.05 14.30 -16.36
CA VAL A 320 6.14 13.97 -17.47
C VAL A 320 6.86 13.20 -18.57
N ASN A 321 8.08 13.58 -18.93
CA ASN A 321 8.84 12.86 -19.96
C ASN A 321 9.25 11.46 -19.50
N LEU A 322 9.66 11.32 -18.24
CA LEU A 322 9.94 10.01 -17.65
C LEU A 322 8.69 9.13 -17.64
N LEU A 323 7.52 9.68 -17.27
CA LEU A 323 6.24 8.96 -17.35
C LEU A 323 5.93 8.51 -18.79
N LYS A 324 6.07 9.40 -19.78
CA LYS A 324 5.83 9.05 -21.19
C LYS A 324 6.70 7.87 -21.64
N MET A 325 7.98 7.87 -21.25
CA MET A 325 8.90 6.76 -21.57
C MET A 325 8.51 5.47 -20.85
N GLN A 326 8.12 5.56 -19.57
CA GLN A 326 7.62 4.40 -18.82
C GLN A 326 6.36 3.80 -19.45
N LEU A 327 5.39 4.63 -19.87
CA LEU A 327 4.18 4.17 -20.54
C LEU A 327 4.48 3.45 -21.86
N LEU A 328 5.45 3.95 -22.64
CA LEU A 328 5.85 3.32 -23.90
C LEU A 328 6.47 1.93 -23.72
N ILE A 329 7.19 1.69 -22.62
CA ILE A 329 7.74 0.38 -22.30
C ILE A 329 6.67 -0.52 -21.70
N TRP A 330 5.93 -0.02 -20.70
CA TRP A 330 4.93 -0.80 -19.98
C TRP A 330 3.83 -1.37 -20.89
N ILE A 331 3.38 -0.57 -21.88
CA ILE A 331 2.29 -1.01 -22.77
C ILE A 331 2.69 -2.16 -23.71
N LEU A 332 3.97 -2.41 -23.89
CA LEU A 332 4.51 -3.54 -24.64
C LEU A 332 4.55 -4.84 -23.81
N GLU A 333 4.33 -4.76 -22.50
CA GLU A 333 4.51 -5.88 -21.57
C GLU A 333 3.25 -6.21 -20.76
N THR A 334 2.43 -5.20 -20.47
CA THR A 334 1.24 -5.42 -19.65
C THR A 334 0.23 -6.31 -20.38
N ARG A 335 -0.23 -7.33 -19.65
CA ARG A 335 -1.32 -8.20 -20.10
C ARG A 335 -2.67 -7.81 -19.53
N THR A 336 -2.67 -7.06 -18.42
CA THR A 336 -3.88 -6.66 -17.70
C THR A 336 -4.30 -5.24 -18.03
N GLY A 337 -3.36 -4.36 -18.39
CA GLY A 337 -3.57 -2.92 -18.51
C GLY A 337 -3.90 -2.21 -17.20
N ASP A 338 -3.63 -2.84 -16.05
CA ASP A 338 -3.85 -2.26 -14.73
C ASP A 338 -2.80 -1.16 -14.44
N ILE A 339 -3.25 0.09 -14.39
CA ILE A 339 -2.40 1.26 -14.13
C ILE A 339 -1.60 1.13 -12.82
N GLN A 340 -2.11 0.35 -11.86
CA GLN A 340 -1.44 0.12 -10.58
C GLN A 340 -0.21 -0.79 -10.67
N GLU A 341 0.06 -1.40 -11.82
CA GLU A 341 1.34 -2.06 -12.11
C GLU A 341 2.50 -1.07 -12.16
N LEU A 342 2.21 0.18 -12.57
CA LEU A 342 3.22 1.23 -12.69
C LEU A 342 3.64 1.79 -11.32
N ASN A 343 4.93 1.90 -11.08
CA ASN A 343 5.48 2.55 -9.89
C ASN A 343 5.65 4.07 -10.11
N LEU A 344 4.53 4.79 -10.17
CA LEU A 344 4.52 6.24 -10.35
C LEU A 344 4.62 6.97 -9.00
N ARG A 345 5.44 8.03 -8.94
CA ARG A 345 5.65 8.83 -7.71
C ARG A 345 5.62 10.33 -8.00
N GLY A 346 5.30 11.11 -6.97
CA GLY A 346 5.37 12.59 -7.03
C GLY A 346 4.64 13.19 -8.22
N GLY A 347 5.34 14.01 -8.99
CA GLY A 347 4.78 14.72 -10.15
C GLY A 347 4.25 13.82 -11.27
N GLN A 348 4.85 12.63 -11.47
CA GLN A 348 4.38 11.64 -12.45
C GLN A 348 2.96 11.17 -12.11
N LYS A 349 2.76 10.76 -10.85
CA LYS A 349 1.47 10.27 -10.36
C LYS A 349 0.39 11.34 -10.47
N MET A 350 0.65 12.53 -9.95
CA MET A 350 -0.30 13.65 -9.99
C MET A 350 -0.71 14.03 -11.43
N TYR A 351 0.26 14.12 -12.33
CA TYR A 351 -0.01 14.43 -13.74
C TYR A 351 -0.85 13.34 -14.42
N PHE A 352 -0.53 12.07 -14.17
CA PHE A 352 -1.23 10.95 -14.80
C PHE A 352 -2.66 10.79 -14.27
N GLU A 353 -2.88 10.91 -12.98
CA GLU A 353 -4.22 10.91 -12.36
C GLU A 353 -5.09 12.02 -12.96
N GLN A 354 -4.55 13.23 -13.10
CA GLN A 354 -5.26 14.31 -13.78
C GLN A 354 -5.65 13.95 -15.23
N LYS A 355 -4.75 13.31 -15.97
CA LYS A 355 -5.05 12.92 -17.35
C LYS A 355 -6.12 11.84 -17.42
N ILE A 356 -6.15 10.90 -16.48
CA ILE A 356 -7.20 9.88 -16.37
C ILE A 356 -8.55 10.57 -16.12
N GLU A 357 -8.64 11.49 -15.17
CA GLU A 357 -9.87 12.21 -14.84
C GLU A 357 -10.41 13.05 -15.99
N THR A 358 -9.51 13.64 -16.78
CA THR A 358 -9.88 14.55 -17.88
C THR A 358 -10.01 13.84 -19.25
N TYR A 359 -9.72 12.56 -19.30
CA TYR A 359 -9.73 11.79 -20.55
C TYR A 359 -11.15 11.65 -21.13
N VAL A 360 -11.28 11.97 -22.40
CA VAL A 360 -12.49 11.71 -23.17
C VAL A 360 -12.18 10.64 -24.22
N PRO A 361 -12.87 9.48 -24.15
CA PRO A 361 -12.61 8.37 -25.08
C PRO A 361 -12.74 8.79 -26.55
N VAL A 362 -11.79 8.36 -27.37
CA VAL A 362 -11.80 8.59 -28.81
C VAL A 362 -12.49 7.44 -29.55
N ARG A 363 -13.00 7.72 -30.74
CA ARG A 363 -13.59 6.68 -31.60
C ARG A 363 -12.54 5.63 -31.95
N LYS A 364 -12.87 4.34 -31.78
CA LYS A 364 -11.97 3.17 -31.95
C LYS A 364 -10.88 3.04 -30.89
N ASP A 365 -11.04 3.69 -29.71
CA ASP A 365 -10.12 3.51 -28.60
C ASP A 365 -10.15 2.06 -28.11
N PHE A 366 -8.95 1.47 -27.92
CA PHE A 366 -8.81 0.20 -27.25
C PHE A 366 -8.62 0.45 -25.75
N HIS A 367 -9.50 -0.14 -24.95
CA HIS A 367 -9.49 -0.02 -23.50
C HIS A 367 -9.45 -1.41 -22.87
N TYR A 368 -8.46 -1.69 -22.03
CA TYR A 368 -8.30 -3.02 -21.40
C TYR A 368 -9.52 -3.43 -20.59
N TYR A 369 -10.16 -2.52 -19.88
CA TYR A 369 -11.43 -2.78 -19.21
C TYR A 369 -12.52 -3.32 -20.14
N ASN A 370 -12.64 -2.77 -21.35
CA ASN A 370 -13.64 -3.25 -22.31
C ASN A 370 -13.35 -4.67 -22.79
N HIS A 371 -12.07 -5.06 -22.88
CA HIS A 371 -11.69 -6.43 -23.18
C HIS A 371 -12.15 -7.39 -22.08
N ILE A 372 -11.91 -7.07 -20.79
CA ILE A 372 -12.40 -7.84 -19.64
C ILE A 372 -13.92 -7.91 -19.69
N ARG A 373 -14.61 -6.79 -19.87
CA ARG A 373 -16.08 -6.72 -19.93
C ARG A 373 -16.67 -7.58 -21.05
N THR A 374 -16.06 -7.56 -22.22
CA THR A 374 -16.55 -8.36 -23.38
C THR A 374 -16.35 -9.86 -23.17
N ASN A 375 -15.32 -10.25 -22.42
CA ASN A 375 -15.02 -11.64 -22.12
C ASN A 375 -15.48 -12.07 -20.71
N ALA A 376 -16.27 -11.27 -20.04
CA ALA A 376 -16.62 -11.49 -18.64
C ALA A 376 -17.33 -12.85 -18.42
N SER A 377 -18.14 -13.31 -19.38
CA SER A 377 -18.79 -14.64 -19.34
C SER A 377 -17.83 -15.83 -19.40
N LYS A 378 -16.56 -15.60 -19.67
CA LYS A 378 -15.51 -16.63 -19.69
C LYS A 378 -14.66 -16.65 -18.41
N ILE A 379 -14.86 -15.68 -17.51
CA ILE A 379 -14.09 -15.55 -16.27
C ILE A 379 -14.73 -16.44 -15.21
N GLN A 380 -14.07 -17.48 -14.75
CA GLN A 380 -14.56 -18.36 -13.69
C GLN A 380 -14.42 -17.73 -12.30
N ILE A 381 -13.28 -17.06 -12.03
CA ILE A 381 -12.99 -16.46 -10.73
C ILE A 381 -12.64 -14.98 -10.90
N GLY A 382 -13.48 -14.10 -10.34
CA GLY A 382 -13.19 -12.68 -10.23
C GLY A 382 -12.46 -12.37 -8.91
N ILE A 383 -11.34 -11.64 -8.94
CA ILE A 383 -10.61 -11.25 -7.74
C ILE A 383 -10.70 -9.74 -7.57
N THR A 384 -11.11 -9.28 -6.40
CA THR A 384 -11.24 -7.85 -6.06
C THR A 384 -10.71 -7.55 -4.65
N ASN A 385 -10.84 -6.32 -4.20
CA ASN A 385 -10.59 -5.94 -2.80
C ASN A 385 -11.83 -5.33 -2.13
N HIS A 386 -11.81 -5.29 -0.80
CA HIS A 386 -12.94 -4.78 0.00
C HIS A 386 -13.30 -3.34 -0.33
N ALA A 387 -12.31 -2.46 -0.52
CA ALA A 387 -12.54 -1.08 -0.91
C ALA A 387 -13.30 -1.00 -2.23
N HIS A 388 -12.81 -1.70 -3.25
CA HIS A 388 -13.43 -1.68 -4.56
C HIS A 388 -14.84 -2.28 -4.53
N LEU A 389 -15.07 -3.34 -3.74
CA LEU A 389 -16.37 -3.97 -3.56
C LEU A 389 -17.41 -2.98 -2.98
N LEU A 390 -16.99 -2.13 -2.03
CA LEU A 390 -17.85 -1.12 -1.37
C LEU A 390 -18.04 0.16 -2.20
N TYR A 391 -16.98 0.64 -2.88
CA TYR A 391 -17.04 1.86 -3.69
C TYR A 391 -17.71 1.66 -5.05
N SER A 392 -17.82 0.42 -5.53
CA SER A 392 -18.43 0.17 -6.84
C SER A 392 -19.91 0.46 -6.85
N SER A 393 -20.37 1.11 -7.94
CA SER A 393 -21.80 1.28 -8.18
C SER A 393 -22.45 -0.09 -8.46
N PRO A 394 -23.65 -0.37 -7.93
CA PRO A 394 -24.42 -1.56 -8.29
C PRO A 394 -24.68 -1.72 -9.79
N GLU A 395 -24.64 -0.61 -10.54
CA GLU A 395 -24.80 -0.59 -12.01
C GLU A 395 -23.54 -1.04 -12.76
N HIS A 396 -22.46 -1.38 -12.06
CA HIS A 396 -21.22 -1.81 -12.68
C HIS A 396 -21.42 -3.20 -13.30
N THR A 397 -21.49 -3.27 -14.60
CA THR A 397 -21.87 -4.49 -15.36
C THR A 397 -20.98 -5.71 -15.08
N LEU A 398 -19.76 -5.54 -14.65
CA LEU A 398 -18.87 -6.67 -14.29
C LEU A 398 -19.28 -7.35 -13.00
N TYR A 399 -19.73 -6.58 -11.98
CA TYR A 399 -20.19 -7.18 -10.71
C TYR A 399 -21.49 -7.95 -10.85
N GLN A 400 -22.39 -7.52 -11.72
CA GLN A 400 -23.69 -8.18 -11.95
C GLN A 400 -23.56 -9.62 -12.46
N MET A 401 -22.38 -9.99 -12.96
CA MET A 401 -22.14 -11.35 -13.44
C MET A 401 -21.80 -12.34 -12.34
N PHE A 402 -21.36 -11.83 -11.19
CA PHE A 402 -20.99 -12.63 -10.03
C PHE A 402 -22.15 -12.62 -9.04
N LYS A 403 -22.85 -13.73 -8.92
CA LYS A 403 -23.92 -13.89 -7.94
C LYS A 403 -23.40 -14.28 -6.57
N HIS A 404 -22.18 -14.78 -6.47
CA HIS A 404 -21.57 -15.37 -5.30
C HIS A 404 -20.29 -14.65 -4.95
N CYS A 405 -20.08 -14.41 -3.64
CA CYS A 405 -18.91 -13.71 -3.16
C CYS A 405 -18.27 -14.41 -1.94
N ILE A 406 -16.95 -14.53 -1.97
CA ILE A 406 -16.16 -14.95 -0.81
C ILE A 406 -15.35 -13.75 -0.35
N ILE A 407 -15.49 -13.37 0.91
CA ILE A 407 -14.80 -12.23 1.52
C ILE A 407 -13.74 -12.76 2.47
N ASP A 408 -12.50 -12.78 2.02
CA ASP A 408 -11.35 -13.23 2.82
C ASP A 408 -10.85 -12.09 3.70
N GLU A 409 -10.34 -12.43 4.89
CA GLU A 409 -10.01 -11.47 5.97
C GLU A 409 -11.18 -10.52 6.30
N ALA A 410 -12.38 -11.12 6.37
CA ALA A 410 -13.66 -10.41 6.52
C ALA A 410 -13.72 -9.49 7.74
N HIS A 411 -12.91 -9.73 8.78
CA HIS A 411 -12.81 -8.86 9.95
C HIS A 411 -12.39 -7.42 9.60
N ARG A 412 -11.78 -7.23 8.41
CA ARG A 412 -11.35 -5.91 7.91
C ARG A 412 -12.43 -5.18 7.10
N LEU A 413 -13.44 -5.87 6.63
CA LEU A 413 -14.49 -5.27 5.82
C LEU A 413 -15.15 -4.04 6.48
N PRO A 414 -15.46 -4.05 7.81
CA PRO A 414 -16.03 -2.89 8.48
C PRO A 414 -15.13 -1.64 8.43
N ASP A 415 -13.81 -1.79 8.49
CA ASP A 415 -12.88 -0.65 8.38
C ASP A 415 -13.04 0.06 7.03
N TYR A 416 -13.12 -0.71 5.93
CA TYR A 416 -13.36 -0.16 4.59
C TYR A 416 -14.75 0.47 4.47
N ALA A 417 -15.76 -0.08 5.15
CA ALA A 417 -17.10 0.50 5.16
C ALA A 417 -17.14 1.83 5.93
N ILE A 418 -16.37 1.96 7.03
CA ILE A 418 -16.18 3.25 7.72
C ILE A 418 -15.56 4.27 6.78
N ASP A 419 -14.49 3.91 6.08
CA ASP A 419 -13.82 4.81 5.14
C ASP A 419 -14.73 5.20 3.97
N CYS A 420 -15.53 4.27 3.46
CA CYS A 420 -16.50 4.51 2.39
C CYS A 420 -17.65 5.44 2.82
N ALA A 421 -18.02 5.44 4.11
CA ALA A 421 -19.07 6.31 4.66
C ALA A 421 -18.60 7.74 4.95
N ILE A 422 -17.37 8.09 4.58
CA ILE A 422 -16.77 9.40 4.85
C ILE A 422 -16.46 10.09 3.54
N HIS A 423 -17.08 11.22 3.31
CA HIS A 423 -16.64 12.15 2.28
C HIS A 423 -15.54 13.05 2.82
N ALA A 424 -14.42 13.18 2.08
CA ALA A 424 -13.27 13.96 2.54
C ALA A 424 -12.65 14.80 1.42
N PHE A 425 -12.42 16.07 1.68
CA PHE A 425 -11.64 16.93 0.80
C PHE A 425 -10.84 17.95 1.61
N GLY A 426 -9.83 18.58 1.00
CA GLY A 426 -8.97 19.49 1.71
C GLY A 426 -8.50 20.69 0.90
N TYR A 427 -7.72 21.55 1.57
CA TYR A 427 -7.09 22.71 0.95
C TYR A 427 -6.33 22.34 -0.33
N ALA A 428 -5.52 21.30 -0.28
CA ALA A 428 -4.68 20.89 -1.42
C ALA A 428 -5.51 20.47 -2.64
N ASP A 429 -6.66 19.83 -2.43
CA ASP A 429 -7.53 19.34 -3.49
C ASP A 429 -8.13 20.52 -4.27
N ILE A 430 -8.69 21.51 -3.56
CA ILE A 430 -9.24 22.73 -4.19
C ILE A 430 -8.13 23.57 -4.81
N LYS A 431 -7.03 23.79 -4.09
CA LYS A 431 -5.89 24.57 -4.58
C LYS A 431 -5.33 24.00 -5.89
N TYR A 432 -5.32 22.69 -6.02
CA TYR A 432 -4.93 22.02 -7.25
C TYR A 432 -5.88 22.35 -8.41
N GLN A 433 -7.19 22.24 -8.21
CA GLN A 433 -8.20 22.58 -9.24
C GLN A 433 -8.11 24.04 -9.68
N LEU A 434 -8.00 24.96 -8.72
CA LEU A 434 -7.79 26.39 -8.99
C LEU A 434 -6.47 26.64 -9.71
N GLY A 435 -5.41 25.91 -9.33
CA GLY A 435 -4.12 25.99 -9.97
C GLY A 435 -4.13 25.52 -11.44
N LEU A 436 -5.06 24.68 -11.86
CA LEU A 436 -5.25 24.31 -13.28
C LEU A 436 -5.93 25.40 -14.10
N ILE A 437 -6.76 26.20 -13.46
CA ILE A 437 -7.40 27.36 -14.08
C ILE A 437 -6.36 28.47 -14.29
N GLY A 438 -5.51 28.74 -13.29
CA GLY A 438 -4.53 29.83 -13.29
C GLY A 438 -5.06 31.08 -12.60
N LYS A 439 -4.17 32.08 -12.36
CA LYS A 439 -4.50 33.38 -11.73
C LYS A 439 -4.46 34.54 -12.71
N THR A 440 -3.67 34.41 -13.77
CA THR A 440 -3.47 35.49 -14.75
C THR A 440 -3.84 35.04 -16.16
N GLU A 441 -4.11 36.02 -17.03
CA GLU A 441 -4.38 35.75 -18.45
C GLU A 441 -3.25 35.05 -19.20
N ASN A 442 -2.06 35.05 -18.63
CA ASN A 442 -0.88 34.37 -19.21
C ASN A 442 -0.70 32.95 -18.70
N GLU A 443 -1.61 32.46 -17.86
CA GLU A 443 -1.49 31.16 -17.24
C GLU A 443 -2.60 30.18 -17.66
N LYS A 444 -2.20 28.95 -17.98
CA LYS A 444 -3.05 27.74 -18.11
C LYS A 444 -4.38 27.93 -18.87
N LEU A 445 -5.53 27.64 -18.24
CA LEU A 445 -6.84 27.75 -18.89
C LEU A 445 -7.26 29.22 -19.12
N LEU A 446 -6.90 30.15 -18.23
CA LEU A 446 -7.19 31.57 -18.46
C LEU A 446 -6.48 32.11 -19.72
N LYS A 447 -5.23 31.67 -19.97
CA LYS A 447 -4.54 31.97 -21.23
C LYS A 447 -5.27 31.43 -22.46
N GLN A 448 -5.78 30.21 -22.35
CA GLN A 448 -6.53 29.60 -23.45
C GLN A 448 -7.87 30.28 -23.68
N ILE A 449 -8.53 30.78 -22.63
CA ILE A 449 -9.76 31.58 -22.72
C ILE A 449 -9.48 32.93 -23.40
N ASP A 450 -8.39 33.60 -23.01
CA ASP A 450 -7.96 34.86 -23.68
C ASP A 450 -7.65 34.63 -25.16
N GLN A 451 -6.90 33.59 -25.48
CA GLN A 451 -6.62 33.23 -26.87
C GLN A 451 -7.88 32.91 -27.67
N LEU A 452 -8.86 32.23 -27.05
CA LEU A 452 -10.13 31.93 -27.69
C LEU A 452 -10.90 33.23 -28.03
N GLU A 453 -10.94 34.22 -27.13
CA GLU A 453 -11.59 35.51 -27.38
C GLU A 453 -10.86 36.28 -28.48
N GLN A 454 -9.54 36.28 -28.47
CA GLN A 454 -8.75 36.88 -29.54
C GLN A 454 -9.03 36.21 -30.90
N GLN A 455 -9.09 34.88 -30.95
CA GLN A 455 -9.47 34.14 -32.17
C GLN A 455 -10.90 34.44 -32.61
N ARG A 456 -11.84 34.54 -31.66
CA ARG A 456 -13.23 34.94 -31.94
C ARG A 456 -13.30 36.26 -32.67
N ILE A 457 -12.56 37.25 -32.18
CA ILE A 457 -12.48 38.60 -32.80
C ILE A 457 -11.83 38.55 -34.18
N LEU A 458 -10.66 37.90 -34.30
CA LEU A 458 -9.88 37.88 -35.53
C LEU A 458 -10.49 36.99 -36.63
N GLN A 459 -11.06 35.84 -36.28
CA GLN A 459 -11.60 34.87 -37.24
C GLN A 459 -13.12 34.92 -37.36
N LYS A 460 -13.77 35.82 -36.66
CA LYS A 460 -15.27 36.01 -36.63
C LYS A 460 -15.98 34.67 -36.32
N LEU A 461 -15.48 33.98 -35.28
CA LEU A 461 -16.10 32.73 -34.84
C LEU A 461 -17.53 32.99 -34.32
N ASP A 462 -18.47 32.11 -34.65
CA ASP A 462 -19.84 32.14 -34.16
C ASP A 462 -19.94 31.57 -32.73
N ILE A 463 -19.32 32.29 -31.78
CA ILE A 463 -19.40 32.02 -30.33
C ILE A 463 -19.73 33.34 -29.60
N PRO A 464 -20.45 33.27 -28.46
CA PRO A 464 -20.74 34.48 -27.66
C PRO A 464 -19.45 35.19 -27.24
N PRO A 465 -19.51 36.54 -27.08
CA PRO A 465 -18.39 37.31 -26.53
C PRO A 465 -18.01 36.82 -25.13
N ILE A 466 -16.70 36.73 -24.86
CA ILE A 466 -16.14 36.30 -23.59
C ILE A 466 -15.53 37.51 -22.86
N ASP A 467 -16.11 37.91 -21.74
CA ASP A 467 -15.55 38.95 -20.90
C ASP A 467 -14.38 38.36 -20.04
N VAL A 468 -13.21 38.31 -20.68
CA VAL A 468 -12.00 37.73 -20.06
C VAL A 468 -11.59 38.52 -18.80
N PHE A 469 -11.83 39.83 -18.77
CA PHE A 469 -11.48 40.66 -17.62
C PHE A 469 -12.33 40.33 -16.40
N SER A 470 -13.65 40.26 -16.56
CA SER A 470 -14.57 39.90 -15.46
C SER A 470 -14.33 38.49 -14.98
N ILE A 471 -14.11 37.52 -15.90
CA ILE A 471 -13.78 36.14 -15.55
C ILE A 471 -12.50 36.05 -14.72
N LYS A 472 -11.46 36.78 -15.12
CA LYS A 472 -10.20 36.83 -14.39
C LYS A 472 -10.38 37.42 -12.99
N GLN A 473 -11.13 38.49 -12.84
CA GLN A 473 -11.44 39.09 -11.55
C GLN A 473 -12.15 38.07 -10.66
N ASP A 474 -13.19 37.43 -11.18
CA ASP A 474 -13.96 36.40 -10.47
C ASP A 474 -13.08 35.21 -10.05
N ILE A 475 -12.21 34.70 -10.91
CA ILE A 475 -11.30 33.60 -10.58
C ILE A 475 -10.32 34.02 -9.47
N ASN A 476 -9.81 35.26 -9.47
CA ASN A 476 -8.95 35.75 -8.40
C ASN A 476 -9.71 35.86 -7.08
N GLU A 477 -10.96 36.37 -7.10
CA GLU A 477 -11.80 36.38 -5.89
C GLU A 477 -12.08 34.97 -5.37
N ILE A 478 -12.32 34.00 -6.25
CA ILE A 478 -12.47 32.58 -5.88
C ILE A 478 -11.18 32.04 -5.21
N HIS A 479 -10.00 32.36 -5.73
CA HIS A 479 -8.73 32.01 -5.08
C HIS A 479 -8.60 32.64 -3.68
N ASP A 480 -8.98 33.92 -3.52
CA ASP A 480 -8.90 34.61 -2.24
C ASP A 480 -9.93 34.03 -1.25
N MET A 481 -11.13 33.71 -1.71
CA MET A 481 -12.15 33.05 -0.89
C MET A 481 -11.66 31.67 -0.42
N ASN A 482 -10.95 30.90 -1.26
CA ASN A 482 -10.35 29.63 -0.84
C ASN A 482 -9.33 29.84 0.28
N GLU A 483 -8.42 30.82 0.11
CA GLU A 483 -7.45 31.12 1.17
C GLU A 483 -8.16 31.54 2.47
N HIS A 484 -9.14 32.45 2.38
CA HIS A 484 -9.87 32.94 3.55
C HIS A 484 -10.65 31.81 4.26
N PHE A 485 -11.31 30.92 3.51
CA PHE A 485 -12.06 29.81 4.07
C PHE A 485 -11.14 28.86 4.86
N PHE A 486 -10.02 28.47 4.28
CA PHE A 486 -9.09 27.58 4.98
C PHE A 486 -8.26 28.27 6.06
N ASP A 487 -8.02 29.58 5.98
CA ASP A 487 -7.44 30.36 7.08
C ASP A 487 -8.38 30.43 8.28
N HIS A 488 -9.67 30.59 8.03
CA HIS A 488 -10.68 30.56 9.10
C HIS A 488 -10.66 29.18 9.82
N ILE A 489 -10.66 28.10 9.03
CA ILE A 489 -10.58 26.72 9.60
C ILE A 489 -9.28 26.54 10.38
N PHE A 490 -8.15 26.93 9.81
CA PHE A 490 -6.84 26.79 10.44
C PHE A 490 -6.77 27.51 11.78
N ASN A 491 -7.22 28.76 11.84
CA ASN A 491 -7.23 29.55 13.06
C ASN A 491 -8.17 28.94 14.11
N LYS A 492 -9.38 28.50 13.70
CA LYS A 492 -10.34 27.89 14.62
C LYS A 492 -9.87 26.55 15.18
N VAL A 493 -9.18 25.75 14.38
CA VAL A 493 -8.56 24.49 14.85
C VAL A 493 -7.51 24.79 15.93
N HIS A 494 -6.75 25.89 15.82
CA HIS A 494 -5.73 26.27 16.81
C HIS A 494 -6.32 26.98 18.04
N GLU A 495 -7.50 27.60 17.94
CA GLU A 495 -8.25 28.12 19.07
C GLU A 495 -8.93 27.00 19.88
N GLY A 496 -9.24 25.85 19.23
CA GLY A 496 -9.92 24.72 19.82
C GLY A 496 -8.97 23.67 20.39
N GLN A 497 -9.53 22.52 20.79
CA GLN A 497 -8.75 21.38 21.27
C GLN A 497 -8.30 20.52 20.09
N LEU A 498 -6.99 20.34 19.96
CA LEU A 498 -6.38 19.48 18.96
C LEU A 498 -5.98 18.16 19.60
N TYR A 499 -6.45 17.07 19.05
CA TYR A 499 -6.16 15.71 19.51
C TYR A 499 -5.10 15.07 18.63
N ASP A 500 -4.09 14.46 19.23
CA ASP A 500 -3.05 13.72 18.52
C ASP A 500 -3.44 12.24 18.41
N ASP A 501 -3.43 11.72 17.20
CA ASP A 501 -3.51 10.27 16.99
C ASP A 501 -2.09 9.70 16.96
N GLU A 502 -1.69 9.17 18.11
CA GLU A 502 -0.38 8.55 18.29
C GLU A 502 -0.08 7.40 17.30
N THR A 503 -1.10 6.90 16.58
CA THR A 503 -0.97 5.76 15.66
C THR A 503 -0.88 6.16 14.19
N SER A 504 -1.52 7.28 13.79
CA SER A 504 -1.63 7.68 12.37
C SER A 504 -0.83 8.94 12.02
N LYS A 505 -0.21 9.62 12.99
CA LYS A 505 0.46 10.93 12.84
C LYS A 505 -0.48 12.01 12.30
N LEU A 506 -1.78 11.88 12.54
CA LEU A 506 -2.78 12.88 12.23
C LEU A 506 -3.23 13.57 13.51
N HIS A 507 -3.53 14.86 13.38
CA HIS A 507 -4.14 15.64 14.43
C HIS A 507 -5.60 15.88 14.06
N TYR A 508 -6.49 15.77 15.04
CA TYR A 508 -7.95 15.84 14.85
C TYR A 508 -8.56 17.00 15.64
N ALA A 509 -9.51 17.68 15.04
CA ALA A 509 -10.34 18.70 15.68
C ALA A 509 -11.82 18.39 15.44
N TYR A 510 -12.62 18.30 16.54
CA TYR A 510 -14.05 17.94 16.50
C TYR A 510 -14.96 19.10 16.93
N ASP A 511 -14.45 20.08 17.67
CA ASP A 511 -15.23 21.06 18.41
C ASP A 511 -15.64 22.28 17.56
N MET A 512 -15.46 22.21 16.24
CA MET A 512 -15.75 23.32 15.35
C MET A 512 -17.26 23.55 15.21
N LYS A 513 -17.70 24.77 15.47
CA LYS A 513 -19.11 25.15 15.40
C LYS A 513 -19.58 25.23 13.93
N ARG A 514 -20.56 24.42 13.57
CA ARG A 514 -21.18 24.35 12.24
C ARG A 514 -21.66 25.71 11.75
N ASP A 515 -22.29 26.49 12.61
CA ASP A 515 -22.89 27.78 12.30
C ASP A 515 -21.89 28.84 11.81
N GLN A 516 -20.59 28.60 12.06
CA GLN A 516 -19.52 29.49 11.56
C GLN A 516 -19.05 29.11 10.16
N LEU A 517 -19.17 27.85 9.76
CA LEU A 517 -18.72 27.35 8.46
C LEU A 517 -19.78 27.49 7.37
N ILE A 518 -21.06 27.28 7.69
CA ILE A 518 -22.17 27.32 6.71
C ILE A 518 -22.22 28.62 5.94
N PRO A 519 -22.17 29.84 6.57
CA PRO A 519 -22.20 31.09 5.84
C PRO A 519 -21.01 31.29 4.88
N LEU A 520 -19.79 30.85 5.29
CA LEU A 520 -18.60 30.94 4.46
C LEU A 520 -18.69 30.03 3.24
N LEU A 521 -19.18 28.79 3.44
CA LEU A 521 -19.43 27.84 2.35
C LEU A 521 -20.44 28.39 1.37
N HIS A 522 -21.55 28.95 1.88
CA HIS A 522 -22.60 29.51 1.05
C HIS A 522 -22.09 30.67 0.18
N GLN A 523 -21.33 31.60 0.77
CA GLN A 523 -20.71 32.71 0.03
C GLN A 523 -19.76 32.20 -1.05
N TYR A 524 -18.93 31.21 -0.72
CA TYR A 524 -17.97 30.65 -1.66
C TYR A 524 -18.66 29.93 -2.84
N ILE A 525 -19.66 29.10 -2.57
CA ILE A 525 -20.47 28.42 -3.59
C ILE A 525 -21.21 29.46 -4.48
N SER A 526 -21.81 30.48 -3.87
CA SER A 526 -22.51 31.52 -4.59
C SER A 526 -21.60 32.26 -5.58
N LYS A 527 -20.38 32.62 -5.16
CA LYS A 527 -19.41 33.29 -6.05
C LYS A 527 -19.06 32.42 -7.26
N ILE A 528 -18.78 31.14 -7.04
CA ILE A 528 -18.45 30.24 -8.15
C ILE A 528 -19.64 30.05 -9.10
N ASN A 529 -20.88 29.97 -8.57
CA ASN A 529 -22.06 29.87 -9.41
C ASN A 529 -22.26 31.14 -10.29
N VAL A 530 -22.07 32.32 -9.73
CA VAL A 530 -22.11 33.59 -10.52
C VAL A 530 -21.02 33.54 -11.63
N THR A 531 -19.83 33.12 -11.31
CA THR A 531 -18.77 32.98 -12.32
C THR A 531 -19.14 31.97 -13.42
N LEU A 532 -19.81 30.86 -13.06
CA LEU A 532 -20.27 29.87 -14.03
C LEU A 532 -21.34 30.44 -15.01
N GLU A 533 -22.08 31.47 -14.63
CA GLU A 533 -23.07 32.11 -15.50
C GLU A 533 -22.43 32.81 -16.72
N HIS A 534 -21.18 33.30 -16.61
CA HIS A 534 -20.44 33.83 -17.75
C HIS A 534 -20.27 32.85 -18.91
N PHE A 535 -20.39 31.54 -18.61
CA PHE A 535 -20.16 30.46 -19.55
C PHE A 535 -21.45 29.74 -20.00
N ASN A 536 -22.61 30.29 -19.69
CA ASN A 536 -23.89 29.72 -20.10
C ASN A 536 -23.98 29.68 -21.64
N ASN A 537 -24.40 28.49 -22.17
CA ASN A 537 -24.56 28.22 -23.61
C ASN A 537 -23.27 28.18 -24.44
N MET A 538 -22.08 28.22 -23.84
CA MET A 538 -20.82 28.08 -24.54
C MET A 538 -20.40 26.61 -24.68
N LYS A 539 -20.30 26.12 -25.93
CA LYS A 539 -19.98 24.69 -26.20
C LYS A 539 -18.48 24.42 -26.45
N HIS A 540 -17.64 25.47 -26.42
CA HIS A 540 -16.21 25.30 -26.75
C HIS A 540 -15.48 24.45 -25.72
N LYS A 541 -14.50 23.64 -26.19
CA LYS A 541 -13.76 22.66 -25.35
C LYS A 541 -13.09 23.31 -24.13
N VAL A 542 -12.42 24.44 -24.32
CA VAL A 542 -11.70 25.16 -23.25
C VAL A 542 -12.67 25.61 -22.14
N VAL A 543 -13.82 26.16 -22.54
CA VAL A 543 -14.87 26.59 -21.61
C VAL A 543 -15.45 25.41 -20.85
N LYS A 544 -15.71 24.30 -21.53
CA LYS A 544 -16.18 23.07 -20.87
C LYS A 544 -15.18 22.57 -19.82
N THR A 545 -13.89 22.64 -20.11
CA THR A 545 -12.83 22.24 -19.18
C THR A 545 -12.80 23.16 -17.95
N LEU A 546 -12.86 24.47 -18.13
CA LEU A 546 -12.90 25.42 -17.03
C LEU A 546 -14.16 25.21 -16.16
N ARG A 547 -15.33 25.07 -16.79
CA ARG A 547 -16.58 24.75 -16.08
C ARG A 547 -16.46 23.46 -15.26
N LYS A 548 -15.83 22.41 -15.81
CA LYS A 548 -15.62 21.14 -15.09
C LYS A 548 -14.85 21.34 -13.79
N HIS A 549 -13.77 22.13 -13.81
CA HIS A 549 -12.97 22.41 -12.61
C HIS A 549 -13.75 23.23 -11.57
N LEU A 550 -14.51 24.25 -12.01
CA LEU A 550 -15.34 25.05 -11.11
C LEU A 550 -16.50 24.23 -10.52
N LEU A 551 -17.18 23.41 -11.33
CA LEU A 551 -18.26 22.53 -10.88
C LEU A 551 -17.75 21.49 -9.87
N TYR A 552 -16.58 20.91 -10.10
CA TYR A 552 -15.95 20.01 -9.12
C TYR A 552 -15.83 20.69 -7.75
N ILE A 553 -15.31 21.92 -7.70
CA ILE A 553 -15.19 22.67 -6.45
C ILE A 553 -16.56 22.89 -5.82
N VAL A 554 -17.55 23.31 -6.60
CA VAL A 554 -18.93 23.54 -6.11
C VAL A 554 -19.53 22.26 -5.52
N ASP A 555 -19.36 21.12 -6.19
CA ASP A 555 -19.91 19.85 -5.73
C ASP A 555 -19.30 19.44 -4.38
N GLN A 556 -17.97 19.55 -4.23
CA GLN A 556 -17.31 19.27 -2.96
C GLN A 556 -17.79 20.20 -1.82
N LEU A 557 -17.92 21.49 -2.08
CA LEU A 557 -18.40 22.47 -1.08
C LEU A 557 -19.88 22.26 -0.73
N ARG A 558 -20.72 21.91 -1.70
CA ARG A 558 -22.16 21.64 -1.49
C ARG A 558 -22.40 20.39 -0.66
N GLU A 559 -21.62 19.35 -0.85
CA GLU A 559 -21.73 18.14 -0.04
C GLU A 559 -21.48 18.46 1.44
N ILE A 560 -20.44 19.24 1.74
CA ILE A 560 -20.19 19.68 3.11
C ILE A 560 -21.31 20.62 3.63
N GLU A 561 -21.72 21.60 2.86
CA GLU A 561 -22.80 22.53 3.28
C GLU A 561 -24.07 21.77 3.61
N THR A 562 -24.46 20.82 2.75
CA THR A 562 -25.65 19.99 2.91
C THR A 562 -25.53 19.09 4.14
N GLY A 563 -24.40 18.41 4.31
CA GLY A 563 -24.17 17.53 5.44
C GLY A 563 -24.12 18.28 6.77
N LEU A 564 -23.50 19.46 6.81
CA LEU A 564 -23.51 20.30 8.01
C LEU A 564 -24.94 20.77 8.37
N LYS A 565 -25.75 21.20 7.39
CA LYS A 565 -27.16 21.56 7.57
C LYS A 565 -28.00 20.38 8.05
N ALA A 566 -27.75 19.19 7.52
CA ALA A 566 -28.43 17.95 7.92
C ALA A 566 -28.00 17.44 9.31
N GLY A 567 -26.97 18.03 9.91
CA GLY A 567 -26.47 17.61 11.21
C GLY A 567 -25.54 16.39 11.16
N HIS A 568 -25.02 16.04 9.99
CA HIS A 568 -24.04 14.96 9.84
C HIS A 568 -22.79 15.22 10.68
N LEU A 569 -22.15 14.16 11.12
CA LEU A 569 -20.93 14.23 11.90
C LEU A 569 -19.78 14.68 11.01
N PHE A 570 -19.03 15.70 11.45
CA PHE A 570 -17.83 16.14 10.74
C PHE A 570 -16.65 16.31 11.70
N TYR A 571 -15.47 16.21 11.13
CA TYR A 571 -14.22 16.48 11.82
C TYR A 571 -13.16 16.96 10.83
N ILE A 572 -12.09 17.53 11.36
CA ILE A 572 -10.98 18.08 10.58
C ILE A 572 -9.72 17.30 10.94
N THR A 573 -8.90 17.01 9.94
CA THR A 573 -7.58 16.43 10.16
C THR A 573 -6.48 17.33 9.64
N LEU A 574 -5.33 17.31 10.32
CA LEU A 574 -4.09 17.94 9.91
C LEU A 574 -2.96 16.91 9.98
N LYS A 575 -2.19 16.80 8.92
CA LYS A 575 -0.96 15.99 8.90
C LYS A 575 0.22 16.75 9.51
N ASN A 576 0.21 18.08 9.39
CA ASN A 576 1.20 18.96 10.01
C ASN A 576 0.47 20.17 10.59
N VAL A 577 0.54 20.32 11.91
CA VAL A 577 -0.15 21.38 12.69
C VAL A 577 0.26 22.77 12.23
N GLN A 578 1.48 22.96 11.74
CA GLN A 578 1.99 24.26 11.31
C GLN A 578 1.64 24.59 9.84
N GLN A 579 1.02 23.67 9.10
CA GLN A 579 0.81 23.82 7.66
C GLN A 579 -0.67 23.73 7.27
N LYS A 580 -1.27 24.88 6.93
CA LYS A 580 -2.63 24.98 6.37
C LYS A 580 -2.86 24.00 5.19
N SER A 581 -1.86 23.79 4.36
CA SER A 581 -1.95 22.90 3.19
C SER A 581 -2.28 21.44 3.52
N THR A 582 -2.17 21.05 4.78
CA THR A 582 -2.47 19.69 5.24
C THR A 582 -3.87 19.50 5.79
N ILE A 583 -4.70 20.56 5.79
CA ILE A 583 -6.09 20.50 6.27
C ILE A 583 -6.95 19.65 5.35
N LYS A 584 -7.69 18.71 5.96
CA LYS A 584 -8.80 18.00 5.33
C LYS A 584 -10.04 18.06 6.20
N ILE A 585 -11.18 18.28 5.57
CA ILE A 585 -12.51 18.22 6.18
C ILE A 585 -13.09 16.85 5.85
N HIS A 586 -13.66 16.20 6.84
CA HIS A 586 -14.30 14.90 6.72
C HIS A 586 -15.74 15.00 7.18
N LEU A 587 -16.64 14.42 6.41
CA LEU A 587 -18.08 14.36 6.70
C LEU A 587 -18.54 12.91 6.61
N LYS A 588 -19.19 12.40 7.66
CA LYS A 588 -19.84 11.10 7.63
C LYS A 588 -21.30 11.29 7.16
N ASP A 589 -21.62 10.82 5.97
CA ASP A 589 -22.91 11.02 5.31
C ASP A 589 -23.81 9.76 5.29
N ALA A 590 -23.25 8.58 5.58
CA ALA A 590 -23.98 7.33 5.49
C ALA A 590 -23.90 6.48 6.78
N SER A 591 -24.93 5.67 7.03
CA SER A 591 -24.87 4.58 8.01
C SER A 591 -23.99 3.46 7.47
N ILE A 592 -23.05 3.00 8.29
CA ILE A 592 -22.11 1.93 7.94
C ILE A 592 -22.85 0.59 7.80
N LYS A 593 -23.80 0.31 8.68
CA LYS A 593 -24.65 -0.90 8.62
C LYS A 593 -25.47 -0.94 7.34
N HIS A 594 -26.12 0.17 7.01
CA HIS A 594 -26.89 0.28 5.78
C HIS A 594 -26.01 0.09 4.54
N LEU A 595 -24.82 0.71 4.53
CA LEU A 595 -23.88 0.58 3.44
C LEU A 595 -23.41 -0.88 3.25
N LEU A 596 -23.07 -1.59 4.32
CA LEU A 596 -22.69 -3.00 4.26
C LEU A 596 -23.86 -3.88 3.77
N THR A 597 -25.08 -3.59 4.22
CA THR A 597 -26.27 -4.32 3.80
C THR A 597 -26.55 -4.10 2.31
N GLU A 598 -26.59 -2.86 1.84
CA GLU A 598 -26.91 -2.54 0.44
C GLU A 598 -25.81 -2.97 -0.54
N LYS A 599 -24.55 -2.69 -0.21
CA LYS A 599 -23.41 -2.92 -1.12
C LYS A 599 -22.90 -4.36 -1.11
N ILE A 600 -23.13 -5.11 -0.04
CA ILE A 600 -22.61 -6.46 0.11
C ILE A 600 -23.76 -7.48 0.14
N LEU A 601 -24.64 -7.41 1.14
CA LEU A 601 -25.60 -8.48 1.38
C LEU A 601 -26.72 -8.57 0.32
N LYS A 602 -27.13 -7.44 -0.25
CA LYS A 602 -28.15 -7.41 -1.32
C LYS A 602 -27.56 -7.61 -2.72
N GLN A 603 -26.25 -7.45 -2.87
CA GLN A 603 -25.61 -7.57 -4.18
C GLN A 603 -25.37 -9.02 -4.61
N PHE A 604 -25.17 -9.92 -3.64
CA PHE A 604 -24.84 -11.32 -3.89
C PHE A 604 -25.91 -12.27 -3.33
N GLU A 605 -26.15 -13.36 -4.04
CA GLU A 605 -27.07 -14.41 -3.64
C GLU A 605 -26.46 -15.24 -2.49
N SER A 606 -25.20 -15.64 -2.58
CA SER A 606 -24.47 -16.26 -1.47
C SER A 606 -23.22 -15.46 -1.09
N ILE A 607 -22.87 -15.47 0.20
CA ILE A 607 -21.68 -14.80 0.70
C ILE A 607 -21.06 -15.63 1.81
N SER A 608 -19.75 -15.95 1.65
CA SER A 608 -18.93 -16.55 2.70
C SER A 608 -17.96 -15.52 3.26
N PHE A 609 -18.19 -15.06 4.49
CA PHE A 609 -17.25 -14.21 5.23
C PHE A 609 -16.24 -15.09 5.94
N VAL A 610 -14.99 -15.07 5.49
CA VAL A 610 -13.91 -15.94 5.96
C VAL A 610 -12.85 -15.10 6.67
N SER A 611 -12.43 -15.53 7.86
CA SER A 611 -11.32 -14.89 8.57
C SER A 611 -10.74 -15.79 9.66
N GLY A 612 -9.51 -15.48 10.10
CA GLY A 612 -8.91 -16.07 11.30
C GLY A 612 -9.51 -15.54 12.61
N THR A 613 -10.25 -14.43 12.55
CA THR A 613 -10.70 -13.71 13.74
C THR A 613 -12.05 -13.00 13.49
N LEU A 614 -13.17 -13.71 13.63
CA LEU A 614 -14.53 -13.16 13.54
C LEU A 614 -15.27 -13.23 14.86
N THR A 615 -14.93 -14.20 15.70
CA THR A 615 -15.64 -14.37 16.99
C THR A 615 -15.04 -13.47 18.07
N PHE A 616 -15.93 -12.91 18.88
CA PHE A 616 -15.59 -12.27 20.14
C PHE A 616 -16.16 -13.12 21.28
N ASN A 617 -15.30 -13.56 22.18
CA ASN A 617 -15.65 -14.50 23.27
C ASN A 617 -16.38 -15.77 22.78
N GLY A 618 -15.91 -16.33 21.64
CA GLY A 618 -16.48 -17.53 21.02
C GLY A 618 -17.80 -17.35 20.30
N SER A 619 -18.30 -16.12 20.16
CA SER A 619 -19.59 -15.81 19.51
C SER A 619 -19.42 -14.89 18.32
N PHE A 620 -20.15 -15.16 17.23
CA PHE A 620 -20.21 -14.31 16.04
C PHE A 620 -21.15 -13.09 16.21
N LYS A 621 -21.93 -13.01 17.30
CA LYS A 621 -22.91 -11.95 17.53
C LYS A 621 -22.32 -10.55 17.41
N ASN A 622 -21.07 -10.36 17.81
CA ASN A 622 -20.43 -9.05 17.71
C ASN A 622 -20.18 -8.64 16.26
N TYR A 623 -19.76 -9.57 15.40
CA TYR A 623 -19.55 -9.30 13.97
C TYR A 623 -20.91 -9.10 13.25
N GLN A 624 -21.94 -9.84 13.64
CA GLN A 624 -23.30 -9.69 13.09
C GLN A 624 -23.89 -8.30 13.32
N LYS A 625 -23.49 -7.59 14.39
CA LYS A 625 -23.92 -6.20 14.67
C LYS A 625 -23.52 -5.16 13.63
N TRP A 626 -22.60 -5.50 12.73
CA TRP A 626 -22.23 -4.65 11.60
C TRP A 626 -23.27 -4.61 10.48
N PHE A 627 -24.26 -5.50 10.54
CA PHE A 627 -25.34 -5.60 9.55
C PHE A 627 -26.68 -5.21 10.18
N GLU A 628 -27.70 -4.98 9.35
CA GLU A 628 -29.07 -4.77 9.83
C GLU A 628 -29.61 -6.06 10.49
N GLU A 629 -30.53 -5.90 11.45
CA GLU A 629 -30.95 -7.00 12.36
C GLU A 629 -31.61 -8.21 11.66
N ASP A 630 -32.13 -8.05 10.46
CA ASP A 630 -32.93 -9.08 9.76
C ASP A 630 -32.08 -10.09 8.96
N VAL A 631 -30.76 -10.07 9.09
CA VAL A 631 -29.87 -10.95 8.31
C VAL A 631 -29.54 -12.23 9.07
N HIS A 632 -29.99 -13.37 8.54
CA HIS A 632 -29.60 -14.69 9.06
C HIS A 632 -28.26 -15.15 8.46
N PHE A 633 -27.31 -15.53 9.32
CA PHE A 633 -26.03 -16.12 8.94
C PHE A 633 -25.90 -17.54 9.48
N GLN A 634 -25.46 -18.46 8.65
CA GLN A 634 -24.87 -19.70 9.11
C GLN A 634 -23.50 -19.38 9.74
N THR A 635 -23.15 -20.07 10.84
CA THR A 635 -21.91 -19.74 11.57
C THR A 635 -21.09 -20.99 11.80
N TYR A 636 -19.81 -20.94 11.39
CA TYR A 636 -18.89 -22.07 11.49
C TYR A 636 -17.59 -21.63 12.13
N LYS A 637 -17.16 -22.38 13.13
CA LYS A 637 -15.83 -22.21 13.74
C LYS A 637 -15.01 -23.46 13.50
N ILE A 638 -13.93 -23.31 12.76
CA ILE A 638 -13.01 -24.39 12.38
C ILE A 638 -11.72 -24.15 13.16
N THR A 639 -11.47 -25.01 14.12
CA THR A 639 -10.25 -24.99 14.95
C THR A 639 -9.35 -26.12 14.50
N SER A 640 -8.06 -25.83 14.29
CA SER A 640 -7.08 -26.88 14.06
C SER A 640 -6.82 -27.64 15.38
N GLU A 641 -6.73 -28.97 15.31
CA GLU A 641 -6.38 -29.80 16.48
C GLU A 641 -5.00 -29.44 17.06
N HIS A 642 -4.19 -28.71 16.31
CA HIS A 642 -2.80 -28.35 16.60
C HIS A 642 -2.60 -27.20 17.60
N GLN A 643 -3.66 -26.56 18.09
CA GLN A 643 -3.55 -25.42 19.05
C GLN A 643 -3.20 -25.81 20.50
N HIS A 644 -2.98 -27.08 20.78
CA HIS A 644 -2.65 -27.54 22.13
C HIS A 644 -1.13 -27.59 22.39
N ASN A 645 -0.40 -26.52 22.02
CA ASN A 645 1.04 -26.48 22.33
C ASN A 645 1.26 -26.21 23.83
N ALA A 646 1.63 -27.26 24.55
CA ALA A 646 2.04 -27.21 25.95
C ALA A 646 3.25 -26.29 26.22
N ASN A 647 3.90 -25.77 25.19
CA ASN A 647 5.17 -25.04 25.25
C ASN A 647 5.02 -23.52 25.01
N ALA A 648 3.79 -23.00 25.00
CA ALA A 648 3.54 -21.56 24.91
C ALA A 648 3.33 -20.96 26.30
N HIS A 649 4.08 -19.92 26.60
CA HIS A 649 4.04 -19.25 27.91
C HIS A 649 3.53 -17.81 27.74
N ILE A 650 2.77 -17.32 28.73
CA ILE A 650 2.49 -15.90 28.89
C ILE A 650 2.95 -15.43 30.24
N PHE A 651 3.72 -14.36 30.26
CA PHE A 651 4.24 -13.74 31.48
C PHE A 651 3.67 -12.33 31.64
N VAL A 652 3.12 -12.03 32.82
CA VAL A 652 2.63 -10.69 33.17
C VAL A 652 3.45 -10.14 34.34
N PRO A 653 4.28 -9.10 34.13
CA PRO A 653 5.04 -8.45 35.17
C PRO A 653 4.15 -7.90 36.29
N ASN A 654 4.52 -8.12 37.56
CA ASN A 654 3.84 -7.55 38.74
C ASN A 654 4.63 -6.39 39.36
N ASP A 655 5.83 -6.15 38.90
CA ASP A 655 6.73 -5.05 39.31
C ASP A 655 6.54 -3.79 38.43
N ILE A 656 5.63 -3.81 37.47
CA ILE A 656 5.30 -2.66 36.63
C ILE A 656 4.02 -1.94 37.12
N LYS A 657 4.10 -0.62 37.27
CA LYS A 657 2.93 0.19 37.59
C LYS A 657 2.03 0.38 36.39
N ARG A 658 0.72 0.61 36.64
CA ARG A 658 -0.18 0.99 35.54
C ARG A 658 0.34 2.23 34.83
N TYR A 659 0.44 2.16 33.52
CA TYR A 659 0.87 3.29 32.70
C TYR A 659 0.01 4.54 32.93
N ASN A 660 0.67 5.67 33.15
CA ASN A 660 0.09 7.01 33.09
C ASN A 660 1.19 8.01 32.60
N TYR A 661 0.80 9.24 32.32
CA TYR A 661 1.76 10.25 31.83
C TYR A 661 2.87 10.59 32.83
N GLN A 662 2.63 10.45 34.12
CA GLN A 662 3.60 10.78 35.18
C GLN A 662 4.66 9.71 35.35
N ASN A 663 4.35 8.45 35.05
CA ASN A 663 5.29 7.33 35.20
C ASN A 663 5.78 6.77 33.85
N GLN A 664 5.63 7.54 32.78
CA GLN A 664 5.97 7.08 31.43
C GLN A 664 7.42 6.61 31.32
N GLU A 665 8.35 7.33 31.91
CA GLU A 665 9.77 7.01 31.83
C GLU A 665 10.11 5.73 32.61
N GLU A 666 9.64 5.58 33.84
CA GLU A 666 9.78 4.36 34.67
C GLU A 666 9.18 3.14 33.89
N TYR A 667 8.04 3.34 33.26
CA TYR A 667 7.39 2.28 32.49
C TYR A 667 8.23 1.83 31.28
N ILE A 668 8.82 2.76 30.56
CA ILE A 668 9.68 2.50 29.41
C ILE A 668 10.96 1.79 29.86
N GLN A 669 11.60 2.27 30.93
CA GLN A 669 12.79 1.64 31.50
C GLN A 669 12.52 0.19 31.90
N THR A 670 11.39 -0.09 32.54
CA THR A 670 11.00 -1.46 32.87
C THR A 670 10.87 -2.34 31.62
N ILE A 671 10.24 -1.85 30.52
CA ILE A 671 10.15 -2.60 29.28
C ILE A 671 11.57 -2.92 28.74
N VAL A 672 12.46 -1.93 28.72
CA VAL A 672 13.84 -2.09 28.25
C VAL A 672 14.62 -3.11 29.11
N GLU A 673 14.45 -3.11 30.41
CA GLU A 673 15.07 -4.10 31.32
C GLU A 673 14.60 -5.54 31.03
N TYR A 674 13.32 -5.74 30.71
CA TYR A 674 12.81 -7.05 30.32
C TYR A 674 13.31 -7.48 28.94
N ILE A 675 13.44 -6.56 27.99
CA ILE A 675 14.07 -6.84 26.70
C ILE A 675 15.53 -7.25 26.91
N ALA A 676 16.30 -6.48 27.69
CA ALA A 676 17.69 -6.77 28.02
C ALA A 676 17.82 -8.15 28.71
N ARG A 677 16.94 -8.46 29.64
CA ARG A 677 16.93 -9.75 30.32
C ARG A 677 16.65 -10.90 29.35
N TYR A 678 15.75 -10.69 28.37
CA TYR A 678 15.48 -11.72 27.36
C TYR A 678 16.70 -11.97 26.47
N VAL A 679 17.27 -10.92 25.85
CA VAL A 679 18.38 -11.05 24.90
C VAL A 679 19.65 -11.60 25.56
N THR A 680 19.91 -11.26 26.83
CA THR A 680 21.05 -11.79 27.58
C THR A 680 20.88 -13.24 28.03
N THR A 681 19.64 -13.76 28.06
CA THR A 681 19.34 -15.12 28.51
C THR A 681 19.13 -16.08 27.35
N VAL A 682 18.31 -15.70 26.36
CA VAL A 682 17.85 -16.61 25.29
C VAL A 682 18.62 -16.39 23.96
N ASP A 683 19.23 -15.22 23.78
CA ASP A 683 20.02 -14.84 22.60
C ASP A 683 19.31 -15.13 21.26
N SER A 684 18.08 -14.63 21.12
CA SER A 684 17.21 -14.90 19.96
C SER A 684 16.37 -13.68 19.60
N LYS A 685 15.70 -13.74 18.43
CA LYS A 685 14.83 -12.67 17.92
C LYS A 685 13.71 -12.32 18.89
N CYS A 686 13.39 -11.03 18.99
CA CYS A 686 12.31 -10.49 19.80
C CYS A 686 11.44 -9.52 19.00
N LEU A 687 10.10 -9.67 19.08
CA LEU A 687 9.13 -8.74 18.53
C LEU A 687 8.50 -7.95 19.69
N VAL A 688 8.58 -6.62 19.64
CA VAL A 688 7.97 -5.73 20.64
C VAL A 688 6.88 -4.90 20.01
N LEU A 689 5.65 -5.02 20.51
CA LEU A 689 4.45 -4.41 19.96
C LEU A 689 3.98 -3.23 20.83
N PHE A 690 3.83 -2.09 20.20
CA PHE A 690 3.44 -0.83 20.83
C PHE A 690 2.08 -0.34 20.31
N THR A 691 1.40 0.47 21.13
CA THR A 691 0.17 1.17 20.76
C THR A 691 0.42 2.63 20.32
N SER A 692 1.65 3.13 20.46
CA SER A 692 2.01 4.48 20.00
C SER A 692 3.44 4.56 19.49
N TYR A 693 3.65 5.41 18.50
CA TYR A 693 4.99 5.70 17.97
C TYR A 693 5.89 6.39 18.98
N LYS A 694 5.33 7.27 19.83
CA LYS A 694 6.10 7.98 20.86
C LYS A 694 6.78 7.01 21.83
N MET A 695 6.03 5.98 22.30
CA MET A 695 6.60 4.96 23.17
C MET A 695 7.64 4.11 22.45
N LEU A 696 7.37 3.72 21.20
CA LEU A 696 8.29 2.98 20.37
C LEU A 696 9.64 3.69 20.22
N TYR A 697 9.63 5.01 19.92
CA TYR A 697 10.87 5.79 19.78
C TYR A 697 11.63 5.89 21.07
N ASN A 698 10.94 6.18 22.18
CA ASN A 698 11.61 6.29 23.46
C ASN A 698 12.29 4.96 23.84
N VAL A 699 11.63 3.82 23.61
CA VAL A 699 12.26 2.50 23.84
C VAL A 699 13.46 2.31 22.90
N MET A 700 13.34 2.64 21.62
CA MET A 700 14.43 2.54 20.65
C MET A 700 15.65 3.37 21.05
N ASP A 701 15.43 4.59 21.55
CA ASP A 701 16.51 5.48 22.02
C ASP A 701 17.25 4.90 23.21
N TYR A 702 16.53 4.27 24.17
CA TYR A 702 17.17 3.57 25.30
C TYR A 702 17.94 2.33 24.83
N LEU A 703 17.38 1.51 23.95
CA LEU A 703 18.06 0.32 23.43
C LEU A 703 19.38 0.68 22.72
N ASN A 704 19.39 1.75 21.92
CA ASN A 704 20.59 2.20 21.20
C ASN A 704 21.70 2.79 22.12
N GLN A 705 21.42 3.02 23.41
CA GLN A 705 22.39 3.58 24.35
C GLN A 705 22.99 2.51 25.29
N MET A 706 22.49 1.28 25.27
CA MET A 706 22.91 0.21 26.18
C MET A 706 23.79 -0.81 25.46
N ALA A 707 24.94 -1.11 26.03
CA ALA A 707 25.95 -2.02 25.47
C ALA A 707 25.45 -3.47 25.31
N GLU A 708 24.44 -3.89 26.08
CA GLU A 708 23.83 -5.21 25.98
C GLU A 708 23.18 -5.50 24.61
N PHE A 709 22.94 -4.46 23.80
CA PHE A 709 22.32 -4.56 22.48
C PHE A 709 23.29 -4.33 21.30
N ASP A 710 24.59 -4.14 21.56
CA ASP A 710 25.58 -3.86 20.52
C ASP A 710 25.66 -4.96 19.44
N ASP A 711 25.35 -6.21 19.81
CA ASP A 711 25.31 -7.36 18.89
C ASP A 711 23.95 -7.56 18.22
N TYR A 712 22.95 -6.73 18.54
CA TYR A 712 21.58 -6.87 18.02
C TYR A 712 21.27 -5.80 16.97
N VAL A 713 20.58 -6.21 15.91
CA VAL A 713 20.01 -5.28 14.93
C VAL A 713 18.65 -4.80 15.42
N ILE A 714 18.56 -3.51 15.80
CA ILE A 714 17.30 -2.89 16.24
C ILE A 714 16.59 -2.32 15.01
N LEU A 715 15.43 -2.89 14.70
CA LEU A 715 14.60 -2.52 13.56
C LEU A 715 13.33 -1.83 14.05
N SER A 716 12.93 -0.74 13.39
CA SER A 716 11.70 -0.04 13.73
C SER A 716 10.89 0.35 12.50
N GLN A 717 9.59 0.40 12.66
CA GLN A 717 8.60 0.65 11.60
C GLN A 717 8.83 1.92 10.77
N GLN A 718 9.69 2.84 11.18
CA GLN A 718 9.92 4.10 10.46
C GLN A 718 11.25 4.18 9.70
N GLN A 719 12.13 3.23 9.91
CA GLN A 719 13.45 3.25 9.25
C GLN A 719 13.34 2.93 7.76
N SER A 720 12.34 2.14 7.36
CA SER A 720 12.08 1.81 5.96
C SER A 720 10.61 1.40 5.72
N GLN A 721 10.27 0.94 4.53
CA GLN A 721 8.96 0.33 4.25
C GLN A 721 8.80 -0.95 5.09
N ASN A 722 7.60 -1.18 5.64
CA ASN A 722 7.33 -2.31 6.56
C ASN A 722 7.79 -3.66 6.01
N TYR A 723 7.62 -3.92 4.71
CA TYR A 723 8.07 -5.15 4.07
C TYR A 723 9.59 -5.37 4.19
N LYS A 724 10.38 -4.31 3.99
CA LYS A 724 11.85 -4.37 4.11
C LYS A 724 12.30 -4.67 5.53
N ILE A 725 11.62 -4.05 6.48
CA ILE A 725 11.91 -4.27 7.90
C ILE A 725 11.69 -5.74 8.25
N VAL A 726 10.61 -6.33 7.74
CA VAL A 726 10.33 -7.76 7.95
C VAL A 726 11.36 -8.64 7.25
N GLN A 727 11.78 -8.32 6.02
CA GLN A 727 12.85 -9.05 5.35
C GLN A 727 14.17 -8.98 6.12
N GLN A 728 14.56 -7.80 6.59
CA GLN A 728 15.77 -7.63 7.42
C GLN A 728 15.64 -8.42 8.72
N PHE A 729 14.49 -8.35 9.39
CA PHE A 729 14.23 -9.11 10.61
C PHE A 729 14.33 -10.63 10.38
N ASN A 730 13.86 -11.12 9.24
CA ASN A 730 13.98 -12.53 8.88
C ASN A 730 15.43 -12.93 8.58
N HIS A 731 16.23 -12.02 8.03
CA HIS A 731 17.61 -12.28 7.62
C HIS A 731 18.59 -12.37 8.81
N PHE A 732 18.44 -11.53 9.82
CA PHE A 732 19.36 -11.49 10.97
C PHE A 732 18.93 -12.49 12.05
N ASP A 733 19.85 -13.25 12.63
CA ASP A 733 19.56 -14.18 13.74
C ASP A 733 19.34 -13.44 15.07
N LYS A 734 20.05 -12.32 15.29
CA LYS A 734 19.94 -11.45 16.46
C LYS A 734 19.26 -10.14 16.06
N ALA A 735 17.96 -10.05 16.24
CA ALA A 735 17.20 -8.85 15.88
C ALA A 735 16.08 -8.54 16.86
N ILE A 736 15.88 -7.25 17.14
CA ILE A 736 14.74 -6.74 17.90
C ILE A 736 13.90 -5.91 16.94
N LEU A 737 12.65 -6.31 16.74
CA LEU A 737 11.72 -5.58 15.89
C LEU A 737 10.71 -4.80 16.75
N LEU A 738 10.70 -3.49 16.60
CA LEU A 738 9.78 -2.58 17.27
C LEU A 738 8.67 -2.17 16.30
N GLY A 739 7.43 -2.60 16.56
CA GLY A 739 6.28 -2.36 15.69
C GLY A 739 5.07 -1.76 16.39
N THR A 740 4.21 -1.07 15.63
CA THR A 740 2.91 -0.58 16.11
C THR A 740 1.75 -1.41 15.51
N SER A 741 0.54 -0.88 15.48
CA SER A 741 -0.70 -1.56 15.11
C SER A 741 -0.62 -2.44 13.85
N THR A 742 0.09 -2.03 12.80
CA THR A 742 0.25 -2.81 11.57
C THR A 742 1.08 -4.08 11.75
N PHE A 743 1.90 -4.18 12.80
CA PHE A 743 2.70 -5.36 13.10
C PHE A 743 1.97 -6.37 14.01
N PHE A 744 0.85 -6.00 14.60
CA PHE A 744 -0.08 -6.98 15.16
C PHE A 744 -0.68 -7.87 14.07
N GLU A 745 -0.84 -7.34 12.83
CA GLU A 745 -1.56 -7.95 11.73
C GLU A 745 -0.74 -7.96 10.42
N GLY A 746 -1.07 -8.85 9.50
CA GLY A 746 -0.80 -8.71 8.06
C GLY A 746 0.61 -9.01 7.55
N PHE A 747 1.61 -9.30 8.36
CA PHE A 747 2.94 -9.67 7.89
C PHE A 747 3.24 -11.15 8.11
N ASP A 748 3.79 -11.78 7.07
CA ASP A 748 4.37 -13.11 7.20
C ASP A 748 5.83 -12.96 7.66
N TYR A 749 6.02 -13.19 8.96
CA TYR A 749 7.34 -13.41 9.52
C TYR A 749 7.68 -14.85 9.20
N GLN A 750 8.51 -15.12 8.18
CA GLN A 750 8.95 -16.48 7.86
C GLN A 750 9.40 -17.16 9.16
N ALA A 751 8.79 -18.27 9.46
CA ALA A 751 8.52 -18.80 10.78
C ALA A 751 9.71 -19.27 11.61
N HIS A 752 10.96 -19.02 11.23
CA HIS A 752 12.08 -19.54 12.00
C HIS A 752 12.69 -18.45 12.88
N GLY A 753 12.31 -18.44 14.16
CA GLY A 753 13.08 -17.80 15.19
C GLY A 753 12.43 -16.75 16.11
N ILE A 754 11.15 -16.40 15.99
CA ILE A 754 10.52 -15.55 17.02
C ILE A 754 10.17 -16.44 18.21
N LYS A 755 10.95 -16.32 19.28
CA LYS A 755 10.70 -17.02 20.55
C LYS A 755 10.09 -16.09 21.61
N CYS A 756 10.05 -14.78 21.37
CA CYS A 756 9.46 -13.81 22.28
C CYS A 756 8.65 -12.75 21.56
N VAL A 757 7.43 -12.53 22.03
CA VAL A 757 6.58 -11.39 21.67
C VAL A 757 6.29 -10.58 22.93
N MET A 758 6.66 -9.30 22.93
CA MET A 758 6.39 -8.39 24.03
C MET A 758 5.31 -7.39 23.65
N ILE A 759 4.27 -7.26 24.45
CA ILE A 759 3.14 -6.34 24.25
C ILE A 759 3.21 -5.24 25.29
N ALA A 760 3.64 -4.06 24.86
CA ALA A 760 3.86 -2.92 25.75
C ALA A 760 2.57 -2.44 26.44
N LYS A 761 1.45 -2.42 25.76
CA LYS A 761 0.11 -2.12 26.29
C LYS A 761 -0.94 -2.93 25.55
N LEU A 762 -2.06 -3.21 26.22
CA LEU A 762 -3.23 -3.78 25.53
C LEU A 762 -3.65 -2.87 24.37
N PRO A 763 -3.93 -3.43 23.17
CA PRO A 763 -4.08 -2.66 21.92
C PRO A 763 -5.44 -1.94 21.82
N PHE A 764 -5.83 -1.23 22.88
CA PHE A 764 -6.97 -0.34 22.84
C PHE A 764 -6.69 0.88 21.98
N MET A 765 -7.69 1.30 21.23
CA MET A 765 -7.65 2.59 20.55
C MET A 765 -7.57 3.73 21.57
N ASN A 766 -6.94 4.83 21.15
CA ASN A 766 -6.94 6.05 21.96
C ASN A 766 -8.38 6.55 22.20
N HIS A 767 -8.66 7.11 23.36
CA HIS A 767 -9.98 7.67 23.71
C HIS A 767 -10.45 8.75 22.74
N HIS A 768 -9.52 9.44 22.11
CA HIS A 768 -9.79 10.49 21.12
C HIS A 768 -9.65 10.01 19.66
N ALA A 769 -9.61 8.69 19.42
CA ALA A 769 -9.62 8.16 18.07
C ALA A 769 -10.94 8.49 17.36
N VAL A 770 -10.86 8.72 16.07
CA VAL A 770 -12.02 9.11 15.24
C VAL A 770 -13.04 7.99 15.13
N LYS A 771 -12.58 6.74 14.99
CA LYS A 771 -13.47 5.61 14.73
C LYS A 771 -14.57 5.41 15.79
N PRO A 772 -14.29 5.43 17.12
CA PRO A 772 -15.36 5.35 18.12
C PRO A 772 -16.41 6.46 18.01
N MET A 773 -15.99 7.68 17.65
CA MET A 773 -16.91 8.80 17.44
C MET A 773 -17.81 8.58 16.21
N LEU A 774 -17.24 8.11 15.09
CA LEU A 774 -17.99 7.79 13.86
C LEU A 774 -19.02 6.68 14.09
N LEU A 775 -18.76 5.78 15.04
CA LEU A 775 -19.59 4.63 15.37
C LEU A 775 -20.62 4.91 16.48
N ALA A 776 -20.63 6.12 17.05
CA ALA A 776 -21.52 6.45 18.18
C ALA A 776 -23.01 6.27 17.84
N ASN A 777 -23.41 6.45 16.57
CA ASN A 777 -24.78 6.23 16.12
C ASN A 777 -25.03 4.84 15.53
N GLU A 778 -24.00 4.01 15.42
CA GLU A 778 -24.12 2.63 14.88
C GLU A 778 -24.31 1.59 15.97
N PHE A 779 -23.82 1.84 17.20
CA PHE A 779 -23.84 0.90 18.31
C PHE A 779 -24.39 1.54 19.58
N ASP A 780 -25.16 0.78 20.37
CA ASP A 780 -25.68 1.23 21.66
C ASP A 780 -24.56 1.53 22.65
N ASN A 781 -23.50 0.74 22.62
CA ASN A 781 -22.33 0.93 23.46
C ASN A 781 -21.05 0.68 22.68
N VAL A 782 -20.49 1.74 22.12
CA VAL A 782 -19.29 1.68 21.26
C VAL A 782 -18.11 1.00 21.96
N PHE A 783 -17.95 1.19 23.29
CA PHE A 783 -16.87 0.52 24.03
C PHE A 783 -17.07 -1.00 24.03
N LYS A 784 -18.25 -1.48 24.37
CA LYS A 784 -18.54 -2.93 24.46
C LYS A 784 -18.66 -3.59 23.11
N ASP A 785 -19.23 -2.87 22.13
CA ASP A 785 -19.60 -3.44 20.84
C ASP A 785 -18.50 -3.32 19.78
N TYR A 786 -17.56 -2.36 19.98
CA TYR A 786 -16.48 -2.14 19.02
C TYR A 786 -15.09 -2.05 19.69
N VAL A 787 -14.84 -1.12 20.63
CA VAL A 787 -13.48 -0.83 21.13
C VAL A 787 -12.89 -2.03 21.87
N LEU A 788 -13.66 -2.67 22.74
CA LEU A 788 -13.20 -3.85 23.49
C LEU A 788 -13.03 -5.09 22.59
N PRO A 789 -13.99 -5.46 21.73
CA PRO A 789 -13.79 -6.54 20.78
C PRO A 789 -12.57 -6.36 19.88
N GLU A 790 -12.40 -5.17 19.32
CA GLU A 790 -11.25 -4.86 18.46
C GLU A 790 -9.91 -4.98 19.21
N ALA A 791 -9.83 -4.51 20.46
CA ALA A 791 -8.63 -4.67 21.29
C ALA A 791 -8.34 -6.15 21.58
N VAL A 792 -9.36 -6.97 21.85
CA VAL A 792 -9.20 -8.41 22.11
C VAL A 792 -8.76 -9.14 20.83
N LEU A 793 -9.36 -8.80 19.68
CA LEU A 793 -8.97 -9.38 18.39
C LEU A 793 -7.51 -9.07 18.03
N ARG A 794 -7.09 -7.81 18.17
CA ARG A 794 -5.68 -7.42 17.95
C ARG A 794 -4.73 -8.10 18.91
N PHE A 795 -5.12 -8.22 20.18
CA PHE A 795 -4.32 -8.94 21.15
C PHE A 795 -4.15 -10.41 20.74
N ARG A 796 -5.24 -11.09 20.35
CA ARG A 796 -5.22 -12.48 19.83
C ARG A 796 -4.34 -12.61 18.57
N GLN A 797 -4.37 -11.65 17.67
CA GLN A 797 -3.49 -11.62 16.50
C GLN A 797 -2.02 -11.47 16.90
N GLY A 798 -1.72 -10.65 17.91
CA GLY A 798 -0.39 -10.50 18.48
C GLY A 798 0.14 -11.81 19.10
N LEU A 799 -0.72 -12.55 19.81
CA LEU A 799 -0.37 -13.89 20.31
C LEU A 799 -0.06 -14.86 19.16
N GLY A 800 -0.85 -14.83 18.10
CA GLY A 800 -0.65 -15.66 16.89
C GLY A 800 0.63 -15.37 16.12
N ARG A 801 1.41 -14.33 16.50
CA ARG A 801 2.76 -14.11 15.93
C ARG A 801 3.80 -15.06 16.51
N LEU A 802 3.56 -15.56 17.71
CA LEU A 802 4.45 -16.52 18.37
C LEU A 802 4.25 -17.94 17.85
N LEU A 803 3.01 -18.37 17.65
CA LEU A 803 2.65 -19.75 17.33
C LEU A 803 2.04 -19.85 15.94
N ARG A 804 2.71 -20.50 15.01
CA ARG A 804 2.25 -20.74 13.63
C ARG A 804 2.23 -22.21 13.25
N ASN A 805 3.16 -22.99 13.80
CA ASN A 805 3.31 -24.41 13.56
C ASN A 805 3.19 -25.20 14.87
N GLU A 806 2.95 -26.49 14.74
CA GLU A 806 2.79 -27.42 15.87
C GLU A 806 3.98 -27.45 16.85
N ASN A 807 5.17 -27.20 16.34
CA ASN A 807 6.41 -27.28 17.10
C ASN A 807 6.90 -25.91 17.61
N ASP A 808 6.15 -24.83 17.35
CA ASP A 808 6.57 -23.51 17.77
C ASP A 808 6.48 -23.39 19.32
N GLN A 809 7.53 -22.85 19.92
CA GLN A 809 7.66 -22.64 21.36
C GLN A 809 8.08 -21.21 21.63
N GLY A 810 7.60 -20.65 22.73
CA GLY A 810 8.03 -19.32 23.10
C GLY A 810 7.22 -18.66 24.20
N ILE A 811 7.52 -17.39 24.43
CA ILE A 811 6.93 -16.61 25.50
C ILE A 811 6.32 -15.29 24.99
N VAL A 812 5.12 -14.98 25.47
CA VAL A 812 4.51 -13.65 25.34
C VAL A 812 4.69 -12.92 26.66
N VAL A 813 5.15 -11.68 26.64
CA VAL A 813 5.22 -10.80 27.82
C VAL A 813 4.22 -9.67 27.63
N SER A 814 3.26 -9.52 28.52
CA SER A 814 2.31 -8.40 28.50
C SER A 814 2.54 -7.47 29.69
N PHE A 815 3.00 -6.25 29.42
CA PHE A 815 3.29 -5.27 30.45
C PHE A 815 2.06 -4.56 31.03
N ASP A 816 0.89 -4.76 30.43
CA ASP A 816 -0.33 -4.08 30.84
C ASP A 816 -1.06 -4.85 31.96
N ASN A 817 -1.00 -4.33 33.18
CA ASN A 817 -1.64 -4.97 34.33
C ASN A 817 -3.17 -5.00 34.27
N ARG A 818 -3.81 -4.32 33.30
CA ARG A 818 -5.25 -4.43 33.03
C ARG A 818 -5.65 -5.85 32.60
N LEU A 819 -4.69 -6.63 32.09
CA LEU A 819 -4.88 -8.05 31.76
C LEU A 819 -5.28 -8.88 32.99
N ILE A 820 -4.91 -8.44 34.20
CA ILE A 820 -5.21 -9.12 35.48
C ILE A 820 -6.28 -8.39 36.29
N HIS A 821 -6.24 -7.04 36.31
CA HIS A 821 -7.03 -6.27 37.27
C HIS A 821 -8.27 -5.57 36.68
N SER A 822 -8.48 -5.59 35.34
CA SER A 822 -9.65 -4.94 34.74
C SER A 822 -10.93 -5.76 34.88
N GLN A 823 -12.09 -5.10 34.82
CA GLN A 823 -13.40 -5.76 34.80
C GLN A 823 -13.62 -6.62 33.56
N TYR A 824 -12.92 -6.29 32.46
CA TYR A 824 -12.98 -6.97 31.16
C TYR A 824 -11.80 -7.95 30.93
N ARG A 825 -10.99 -8.24 31.96
CA ARG A 825 -9.80 -9.13 31.82
C ARG A 825 -10.14 -10.51 31.22
N HIS A 826 -11.30 -11.07 31.58
CA HIS A 826 -11.70 -12.40 31.14
C HIS A 826 -11.82 -12.52 29.62
N PHE A 827 -12.16 -11.44 28.88
CA PHE A 827 -12.21 -11.45 27.43
C PHE A 827 -10.82 -11.64 26.80
N PHE A 828 -9.79 -11.04 27.39
CA PHE A 828 -8.41 -11.25 26.97
C PHE A 828 -7.90 -12.62 27.41
N GLN A 829 -8.16 -13.02 28.65
CA GLN A 829 -7.71 -14.32 29.19
C GLN A 829 -8.28 -15.50 28.40
N ASN A 830 -9.48 -15.41 27.89
CA ASN A 830 -10.08 -16.43 27.02
C ASN A 830 -9.32 -16.62 25.68
N THR A 831 -8.46 -15.71 25.27
CA THR A 831 -7.66 -15.83 24.03
C THR A 831 -6.39 -16.69 24.19
N PHE A 832 -5.97 -16.96 25.42
CA PHE A 832 -4.74 -17.71 25.72
C PHE A 832 -4.93 -18.78 26.80
N THR A 833 -6.08 -19.40 26.88
CA THR A 833 -6.39 -20.46 27.87
C THR A 833 -5.46 -21.67 27.77
N HIS A 834 -4.88 -21.92 26.59
CA HIS A 834 -3.92 -22.98 26.32
C HIS A 834 -2.46 -22.59 26.63
N PHE A 835 -2.16 -21.32 26.96
CA PHE A 835 -0.82 -20.90 27.38
C PHE A 835 -0.57 -21.20 28.87
N GLN A 836 0.66 -21.55 29.23
CA GLN A 836 1.08 -21.60 30.63
C GLN A 836 1.21 -20.15 31.14
N GLN A 837 0.41 -19.82 32.17
CA GLN A 837 0.30 -18.46 32.68
C GLN A 837 1.23 -18.23 33.88
N HIS A 838 2.05 -17.17 33.79
CA HIS A 838 3.01 -16.79 34.81
C HIS A 838 2.86 -15.33 35.20
N GLN A 839 3.05 -15.04 36.49
CA GLN A 839 3.11 -13.69 37.04
C GLN A 839 4.34 -13.56 37.93
N GLY A 840 5.03 -12.43 37.86
CA GLY A 840 6.21 -12.27 38.68
C GLY A 840 7.00 -10.98 38.36
N ASN A 841 8.14 -10.86 38.97
CA ASN A 841 9.09 -9.77 38.74
C ASN A 841 10.17 -10.22 37.72
N ILE A 842 11.07 -9.29 37.39
CA ILE A 842 12.15 -9.53 36.40
C ILE A 842 13.07 -10.71 36.78
N LYS A 843 13.26 -11.01 38.09
CA LYS A 843 14.07 -12.17 38.53
C LYS A 843 13.37 -13.48 38.21
N GLN A 844 12.06 -13.54 38.49
CA GLN A 844 11.23 -14.72 38.18
C GLN A 844 11.10 -14.93 36.66
N PHE A 845 11.01 -13.83 35.89
CA PHE A 845 11.08 -13.87 34.44
C PHE A 845 12.40 -14.50 33.95
N GLY A 846 13.55 -14.07 34.47
CA GLY A 846 14.83 -14.68 34.13
C GLY A 846 14.92 -16.17 34.48
N GLN A 847 14.35 -16.60 35.61
CA GLN A 847 14.28 -18.02 35.99
C GLN A 847 13.44 -18.84 35.01
N LEU A 848 12.29 -18.30 34.59
CA LEU A 848 11.45 -18.94 33.58
C LEU A 848 12.17 -19.10 32.24
N LEU A 849 12.90 -18.06 31.80
CA LEU A 849 13.68 -18.10 30.55
C LEU A 849 14.76 -19.20 30.59
N HIS A 850 15.48 -19.33 31.70
CA HIS A 850 16.47 -20.42 31.89
C HIS A 850 15.83 -21.80 31.86
N GLN A 851 14.65 -21.98 32.43
CA GLN A 851 13.91 -23.24 32.38
C GLN A 851 13.50 -23.58 30.94
N MET A 852 12.98 -22.61 30.19
CA MET A 852 12.60 -22.79 28.78
C MET A 852 13.81 -23.15 27.91
N GLN A 853 14.96 -22.49 28.12
CA GLN A 853 16.18 -22.77 27.36
C GLN A 853 16.71 -24.16 27.64
N SER A 854 16.69 -24.61 28.90
CA SER A 854 17.12 -25.98 29.27
C SER A 854 16.23 -27.06 28.64
N GLN A 855 14.96 -26.78 28.40
CA GLN A 855 14.04 -27.68 27.70
C GLN A 855 14.30 -27.71 26.19
N LEU A 856 14.66 -26.57 25.57
CA LEU A 856 15.04 -26.46 24.16
C LEU A 856 16.35 -27.20 23.84
N ASP A 857 17.32 -27.17 24.74
CA ASP A 857 18.62 -27.85 24.59
C ASP A 857 18.50 -29.38 24.75
N GLN A 858 17.37 -29.89 25.29
CA GLN A 858 17.07 -31.30 25.47
C GLN A 858 16.16 -31.89 24.38
N SER A 859 15.49 -31.04 23.57
CA SER A 859 14.64 -31.45 22.46
C SER A 859 15.37 -31.37 21.12
#